data_41111adfdaca6842ba16615177eb6cb6
#
_entry.id   41111adfdaca6842ba16615177eb6cb6
#
_cell.length_a   1.000
_cell.length_b   1.000
_cell.length_c   1.000
_cell.angle_alpha   90.00
_cell.angle_beta   90.00
_cell.angle_gamma   90.00
#
_symmetry.space_group_name_H-M   'P 1'
#
loop_
_entity.id
_entity.type
_entity.pdbx_description
1 polymer ?
#
loop_
_entity_poly.entity_id
_entity_poly.type
_entity_poly.pdbx_seq_one_letter_code
_entity_poly.pdbx_strand_id
1 'polypeptide(L)'
;MMKRVLFGVCLWGVCAVFAQEKWTYEKPSVWARDKDAITLTRQESVFAVTHKGQNDWSLGGFSLIAVKPCDVFEIVCRVKAVTDADWAKVGTGVILRDVKGTALAWSYGGAEVAAPCGWTDLKSRFIVPKGAVSIEPRLTGHRPVSVWIEGYVVTRAGSVLDRVNTAVPKQVSLEGKGLVFNVDGTSARVSLTDTRTGRVWSQGNKETGWMILDAVLSPDKRGVALTLLNPETAREIRAVFSMAQDVPEMVVEISADGALPKPLDFPLPFATRQGDRLIVPMNEGMGYPVDEAHQGLYRLIAYGGHGLCMGFFGVTEDATGAGWMCVLETSDDAAMNAFRGADGLWLAGPSWDAQKGQMAYTRKARYVFFDRGGHVAMCKRYREHAKRVGLYKPFTEKVARNPNIDLLIGAANIWRMGKGASDPVALVKEMQSLGMRRILWSGGGSAEQIQALRGVPDVLAGRYDIYQDIMDPANHEKIGYKHGDWVTEAFPHDINWRGPNGDWRRGWQVKAKDGTMIPCAVICDSKAVPYARKRISEELKVKPYTARFIDTTVASPWFECYHPDHPMTRTQSREYKMELLKLIGDSGLVCGSETGHEASVPFCDYFEGMLSVGPYRVPDSGRNMLRIWDEVPERLAHYQVGAAYRLPLWELVYHDCVVAQWYWGDYNNKLPKVWRKRDLFNALYGTPPMYVFDIAQWNEKKTEFAASYKVAEPVSRATGYSEMTDHRILSADRCVQQTVFANGVVVTVNFGDAPYKMSDGSELPALDLKITGI
;
A
#
# COMPACT_ATOMS: atom_id res chain seq x y z
N MET A 1 9.46 -60.22 -46.92
CA MET A 1 8.28 -60.37 -46.08
C MET A 1 8.68 -60.92 -44.72
N MET A 2 8.99 -60.13 -43.74
CA MET A 2 9.30 -60.57 -42.37
C MET A 2 8.33 -59.86 -41.40
N LYS A 3 7.46 -60.67 -40.76
CA LYS A 3 6.62 -60.22 -39.67
C LYS A 3 7.47 -60.05 -38.40
N ARG A 4 7.51 -58.86 -37.84
CA ARG A 4 8.01 -58.62 -36.47
C ARG A 4 6.85 -58.75 -35.49
N VAL A 5 7.00 -59.68 -34.56
CA VAL A 5 6.14 -59.84 -33.39
C VAL A 5 6.70 -58.94 -32.27
N LEU A 6 5.89 -58.00 -31.78
CA LEU A 6 6.22 -57.24 -30.59
C LEU A 6 5.67 -57.98 -29.36
N PHE A 7 6.55 -58.36 -28.44
CA PHE A 7 6.19 -58.78 -27.09
C PHE A 7 5.97 -57.54 -26.25
N GLY A 8 4.73 -57.33 -25.82
CA GLY A 8 4.38 -56.33 -24.81
C GLY A 8 4.59 -56.94 -23.41
N VAL A 9 5.54 -56.37 -22.66
CA VAL A 9 5.67 -56.65 -21.23
C VAL A 9 4.71 -55.72 -20.48
N CYS A 10 3.61 -56.26 -19.97
CA CYS A 10 2.76 -55.58 -18.99
C CYS A 10 3.48 -55.56 -17.63
N LEU A 11 4.04 -54.43 -17.28
CA LEU A 11 4.40 -54.13 -15.88
C LEU A 11 3.11 -53.80 -15.10
N TRP A 12 2.67 -54.73 -14.29
CA TRP A 12 1.64 -54.50 -13.26
C TRP A 12 2.32 -53.70 -12.13
N GLY A 13 2.21 -52.38 -12.17
CA GLY A 13 2.48 -51.53 -11.02
C GLY A 13 1.38 -51.76 -9.98
N VAL A 14 1.69 -52.49 -8.91
CA VAL A 14 0.86 -52.56 -7.72
C VAL A 14 0.86 -51.16 -7.08
N CYS A 15 -0.11 -50.35 -7.41
CA CYS A 15 -0.48 -49.21 -6.59
C CYS A 15 -1.07 -49.77 -5.28
N ALA A 16 -0.25 -49.81 -4.23
CA ALA A 16 -0.74 -50.03 -2.88
C ALA A 16 -1.70 -48.88 -2.55
N VAL A 17 -2.98 -49.08 -2.69
CA VAL A 17 -4.01 -48.18 -2.16
C VAL A 17 -3.95 -48.34 -0.64
N PHE A 18 -3.15 -47.51 0.02
CA PHE A 18 -3.24 -47.38 1.47
C PHE A 18 -4.63 -46.83 1.78
N ALA A 19 -5.42 -47.59 2.56
CA ALA A 19 -6.70 -47.11 3.08
C ALA A 19 -6.42 -45.78 3.82
N GLN A 20 -6.97 -44.66 3.34
CA GLN A 20 -6.82 -43.37 3.98
C GLN A 20 -7.47 -43.39 5.36
N GLU A 21 -6.70 -43.20 6.40
CA GLU A 21 -7.24 -43.04 7.75
C GLU A 21 -8.08 -41.79 7.84
N LYS A 22 -9.33 -41.93 8.31
CA LYS A 22 -10.30 -40.83 8.43
C LYS A 22 -10.86 -40.75 9.83
N TRP A 23 -11.03 -39.53 10.34
CA TRP A 23 -11.64 -39.24 11.63
C TRP A 23 -12.79 -38.24 11.48
N THR A 24 -13.81 -38.43 12.31
CA THR A 24 -14.98 -37.54 12.43
C THR A 24 -15.24 -37.27 13.90
N TYR A 25 -16.21 -36.38 14.21
CA TYR A 25 -16.62 -36.16 15.61
C TYR A 25 -17.18 -37.45 16.23
N GLU A 26 -16.58 -37.85 17.35
CA GLU A 26 -17.06 -38.97 18.15
C GLU A 26 -18.07 -38.51 19.22
N LYS A 27 -17.67 -37.55 20.01
CA LYS A 27 -18.48 -36.94 21.09
C LYS A 27 -18.34 -35.41 21.03
N PRO A 28 -19.09 -34.75 20.14
CA PRO A 28 -18.96 -33.30 19.99
C PRO A 28 -19.24 -32.56 21.29
N SER A 29 -18.35 -31.63 21.62
CA SER A 29 -18.41 -30.79 22.82
C SER A 29 -18.01 -29.37 22.48
N VAL A 30 -18.61 -28.41 23.19
CA VAL A 30 -18.32 -26.98 22.96
C VAL A 30 -17.62 -26.38 24.17
N TRP A 31 -16.76 -25.42 23.88
CA TRP A 31 -16.11 -24.59 24.86
C TRP A 31 -16.19 -23.13 24.41
N ALA A 32 -16.41 -22.22 25.34
CA ALA A 32 -16.31 -20.78 25.11
C ALA A 32 -15.61 -20.11 26.29
N ARG A 33 -14.92 -19.01 26.00
CA ARG A 33 -14.34 -18.15 27.06
C ARG A 33 -15.46 -17.57 27.93
N ASP A 34 -16.57 -17.18 27.33
CA ASP A 34 -17.81 -16.78 28.01
C ASP A 34 -18.67 -18.03 28.24
N LYS A 35 -18.45 -18.73 29.37
CA LYS A 35 -18.89 -20.10 29.62
C LYS A 35 -20.37 -20.37 29.33
N ASP A 36 -21.27 -19.46 29.65
CA ASP A 36 -22.73 -19.62 29.49
C ASP A 36 -23.25 -19.08 28.14
N ALA A 37 -22.35 -18.60 27.26
CA ALA A 37 -22.73 -17.96 26.02
C ALA A 37 -22.81 -18.91 24.83
N ILE A 38 -22.59 -20.25 25.02
CA ILE A 38 -22.51 -21.20 23.93
C ILE A 38 -23.49 -22.36 24.12
N THR A 39 -24.18 -22.74 23.05
CA THR A 39 -25.03 -23.93 23.02
C THR A 39 -24.69 -24.78 21.81
N LEU A 40 -24.85 -26.13 21.97
CA LEU A 40 -24.72 -27.11 20.91
C LEU A 40 -26.03 -27.89 20.76
N THR A 41 -26.56 -27.94 19.56
CA THR A 41 -27.71 -28.78 19.20
C THR A 41 -27.35 -29.65 18.01
N ARG A 42 -28.09 -30.75 17.83
CA ARG A 42 -27.90 -31.67 16.70
C ARG A 42 -29.24 -31.93 16.06
N GLN A 43 -29.31 -31.82 14.73
CA GLN A 43 -30.44 -32.22 13.92
C GLN A 43 -29.91 -33.14 12.82
N GLU A 44 -30.25 -34.44 12.89
CA GLU A 44 -29.75 -35.48 12.00
C GLU A 44 -28.19 -35.50 11.93
N SER A 45 -27.61 -35.18 10.78
CA SER A 45 -26.17 -35.14 10.53
C SER A 45 -25.56 -33.75 10.74
N VAL A 46 -26.39 -32.71 11.03
CA VAL A 46 -25.95 -31.34 11.17
C VAL A 46 -25.83 -30.95 12.65
N PHE A 47 -24.69 -30.43 13.04
CA PHE A 47 -24.50 -29.78 14.33
C PHE A 47 -24.77 -28.27 14.19
N ALA A 48 -25.43 -27.67 15.18
CA ALA A 48 -25.63 -26.24 15.25
C ALA A 48 -25.02 -25.70 16.55
N VAL A 49 -24.06 -24.81 16.42
CA VAL A 49 -23.44 -24.05 17.50
C VAL A 49 -23.97 -22.65 17.49
N THR A 50 -24.53 -22.18 18.62
CA THR A 50 -24.91 -20.79 18.79
C THR A 50 -24.06 -20.17 19.90
N HIS A 51 -23.28 -19.16 19.57
CA HIS A 51 -22.46 -18.38 20.51
C HIS A 51 -22.94 -16.94 20.57
N LYS A 52 -23.19 -16.44 21.78
CA LYS A 52 -23.68 -15.08 22.08
C LYS A 52 -22.63 -14.16 22.67
N GLY A 53 -21.46 -14.70 23.07
CA GLY A 53 -20.36 -13.96 23.67
C GLY A 53 -19.54 -13.18 22.64
N GLN A 54 -18.70 -12.27 23.16
CA GLN A 54 -17.81 -11.45 22.31
C GLN A 54 -16.44 -12.10 22.08
N ASN A 55 -16.11 -13.14 22.84
CA ASN A 55 -14.82 -13.81 22.84
C ASN A 55 -14.80 -15.04 21.92
N ASP A 56 -13.74 -15.84 22.04
CA ASP A 56 -13.49 -17.06 21.30
C ASP A 56 -14.27 -18.26 21.83
N TRP A 57 -14.63 -19.16 20.93
CA TRP A 57 -15.28 -20.42 21.20
C TRP A 57 -14.71 -21.55 20.32
N SER A 58 -14.94 -22.80 20.71
CA SER A 58 -14.60 -23.97 19.89
C SER A 58 -15.58 -25.11 20.02
N LEU A 59 -15.69 -25.91 18.96
CA LEU A 59 -16.32 -27.22 18.91
C LEU A 59 -15.21 -28.26 18.76
N GLY A 60 -15.05 -29.13 19.74
CA GLY A 60 -14.15 -30.26 19.77
C GLY A 60 -14.90 -31.57 19.78
N GLY A 61 -14.23 -32.68 20.13
CA GLY A 61 -14.84 -34.01 20.26
C GLY A 61 -14.27 -35.03 19.32
N PHE A 62 -13.07 -34.78 18.79
CA PHE A 62 -12.24 -35.81 18.16
C PHE A 62 -11.36 -36.48 19.22
N SER A 63 -11.05 -37.76 18.99
CA SER A 63 -9.96 -38.40 19.73
C SER A 63 -8.63 -37.79 19.33
N LEU A 64 -7.64 -37.83 20.24
CA LEU A 64 -6.26 -37.47 19.93
C LEU A 64 -5.74 -38.40 18.80
N ILE A 65 -5.29 -37.76 17.72
CA ILE A 65 -4.73 -38.45 16.57
C ILE A 65 -3.21 -38.46 16.72
N ALA A 66 -2.62 -39.66 16.81
CA ALA A 66 -1.17 -39.82 16.83
C ALA A 66 -0.58 -39.49 15.45
N VAL A 67 0.50 -38.68 15.44
CA VAL A 67 1.11 -38.20 14.22
C VAL A 67 2.63 -38.32 14.26
N LYS A 68 3.25 -38.26 13.07
CA LYS A 68 4.69 -38.16 12.88
C LYS A 68 5.05 -36.86 12.14
N PRO A 69 6.20 -36.26 12.38
CA PRO A 69 6.70 -35.16 11.55
C PRO A 69 6.63 -35.54 10.06
N CYS A 70 6.28 -34.58 9.21
CA CYS A 70 6.07 -34.75 7.77
C CYS A 70 4.80 -35.49 7.34
N ASP A 71 3.96 -36.00 8.26
CA ASP A 71 2.64 -36.48 7.89
C ASP A 71 1.80 -35.35 7.30
N VAL A 72 1.03 -35.65 6.27
CA VAL A 72 0.11 -34.72 5.60
C VAL A 72 -1.33 -35.01 6.03
N PHE A 73 -2.01 -33.97 6.49
CA PHE A 73 -3.42 -34.04 6.84
C PHE A 73 -4.25 -33.09 6.02
N GLU A 74 -5.48 -33.51 5.75
CA GLU A 74 -6.53 -32.69 5.14
C GLU A 74 -7.72 -32.58 6.08
N ILE A 75 -8.30 -31.39 6.19
CA ILE A 75 -9.56 -31.14 6.87
C ILE A 75 -10.57 -30.67 5.84
N VAL A 76 -11.74 -31.27 5.84
CA VAL A 76 -12.89 -30.83 5.07
C VAL A 76 -14.06 -30.65 6.02
N CYS A 77 -14.66 -29.48 6.02
CA CYS A 77 -15.83 -29.17 6.82
C CYS A 77 -16.75 -28.25 6.05
N ARG A 78 -18.04 -28.54 6.02
CA ARG A 78 -19.04 -27.67 5.40
C ARG A 78 -19.77 -26.89 6.46
N VAL A 79 -19.79 -25.56 6.33
CA VAL A 79 -20.38 -24.66 7.32
C VAL A 79 -21.35 -23.67 6.65
N LYS A 80 -22.37 -23.26 7.42
CA LYS A 80 -23.20 -22.09 7.15
C LYS A 80 -23.20 -21.25 8.41
N ALA A 81 -23.01 -19.94 8.30
CA ALA A 81 -22.91 -19.07 9.44
C ALA A 81 -23.79 -17.80 9.28
N VAL A 82 -24.44 -17.39 10.39
CA VAL A 82 -25.26 -16.17 10.47
C VAL A 82 -24.80 -15.40 11.70
N THR A 83 -24.67 -14.10 11.58
CA THR A 83 -24.33 -13.19 12.68
C THR A 83 -25.10 -11.88 12.54
N ASP A 84 -25.49 -11.28 13.68
CA ASP A 84 -26.00 -9.91 13.77
C ASP A 84 -24.91 -8.90 14.17
N ALA A 85 -23.69 -9.40 14.42
CA ALA A 85 -22.53 -8.55 14.68
C ALA A 85 -21.95 -7.99 13.35
N ASP A 86 -21.23 -6.88 13.44
CA ASP A 86 -20.56 -6.26 12.28
C ASP A 86 -19.67 -7.24 11.51
N TRP A 87 -19.06 -8.19 12.24
CA TRP A 87 -18.30 -9.31 11.70
C TRP A 87 -18.18 -10.45 12.72
N ALA A 88 -18.05 -11.66 12.22
CA ALA A 88 -17.64 -12.85 12.99
C ALA A 88 -16.80 -13.74 12.09
N LYS A 89 -16.05 -14.65 12.68
CA LYS A 89 -15.25 -15.65 11.95
C LYS A 89 -15.53 -17.05 12.43
N VAL A 90 -15.49 -17.99 11.49
CA VAL A 90 -15.55 -19.44 11.75
C VAL A 90 -14.39 -20.11 11.02
N GLY A 91 -13.65 -20.99 11.70
CA GLY A 91 -12.49 -21.65 11.10
C GLY A 91 -12.26 -23.05 11.64
N THR A 92 -11.68 -23.92 10.80
CA THR A 92 -11.16 -25.24 11.20
C THR A 92 -9.72 -25.09 11.69
N GLY A 93 -9.18 -26.11 12.36
CA GLY A 93 -7.78 -26.19 12.76
C GLY A 93 -7.53 -27.34 13.72
N VAL A 94 -6.27 -27.50 14.11
CA VAL A 94 -5.88 -28.50 15.10
C VAL A 94 -5.07 -27.89 16.23
N ILE A 95 -5.18 -28.46 17.43
CA ILE A 95 -4.19 -28.23 18.49
C ILE A 95 -3.05 -29.21 18.22
N LEU A 96 -1.83 -28.71 18.10
CA LEU A 96 -0.62 -29.53 18.05
C LEU A 96 -0.12 -29.77 19.46
N ARG A 97 0.26 -31.03 19.80
CA ARG A 97 0.80 -31.35 21.11
C ARG A 97 2.16 -32.05 21.01
N ASP A 98 3.03 -31.75 21.95
CA ASP A 98 4.33 -32.40 22.13
C ASP A 98 4.17 -33.74 22.89
N VAL A 99 5.31 -34.43 23.16
CA VAL A 99 5.39 -35.67 23.87
C VAL A 99 4.92 -35.56 25.35
N LYS A 100 4.90 -34.36 25.92
CA LYS A 100 4.40 -34.08 27.26
C LYS A 100 2.90 -33.72 27.28
N GLY A 101 2.26 -33.66 26.11
CA GLY A 101 0.89 -33.22 25.96
C GLY A 101 0.72 -31.70 25.97
N THR A 102 1.82 -30.92 25.98
CA THR A 102 1.78 -29.46 25.94
C THR A 102 1.39 -28.98 24.57
N ALA A 103 0.52 -27.97 24.50
CA ALA A 103 0.13 -27.39 23.22
C ALA A 103 1.29 -26.58 22.62
N LEU A 104 1.79 -27.03 21.46
CA LEU A 104 2.75 -26.30 20.64
C LEU A 104 2.06 -25.19 19.84
N ALA A 105 0.83 -25.43 19.40
CA ALA A 105 -0.04 -24.46 18.75
C ALA A 105 -1.50 -24.75 19.05
N TRP A 106 -2.30 -23.71 19.26
CA TRP A 106 -3.73 -23.86 19.56
C TRP A 106 -4.62 -23.90 18.31
N SER A 107 -4.16 -23.35 17.19
CA SER A 107 -4.92 -23.36 15.94
C SER A 107 -3.92 -23.44 14.79
N TYR A 108 -3.75 -24.63 14.22
CA TYR A 108 -2.76 -24.93 13.18
C TYR A 108 -3.44 -25.56 11.98
N GLY A 109 -3.00 -25.22 10.79
CA GLY A 109 -3.40 -25.88 9.55
C GLY A 109 -4.88 -25.72 9.20
N GLY A 110 -5.51 -24.62 9.56
CA GLY A 110 -6.94 -24.40 9.37
C GLY A 110 -7.29 -23.53 8.15
N ALA A 111 -8.58 -23.53 7.83
CA ALA A 111 -9.22 -22.59 6.90
C ALA A 111 -10.29 -21.80 7.63
N GLU A 112 -10.53 -20.56 7.23
CA GLU A 112 -11.48 -19.64 7.85
C GLU A 112 -12.48 -19.07 6.85
N VAL A 113 -13.68 -18.73 7.32
CA VAL A 113 -14.68 -17.94 6.59
C VAL A 113 -15.23 -16.83 7.48
N ALA A 114 -15.52 -15.68 6.89
CA ALA A 114 -16.24 -14.60 7.56
C ALA A 114 -17.75 -14.91 7.56
N ALA A 115 -18.42 -14.62 8.68
CA ALA A 115 -19.88 -14.63 8.77
C ALA A 115 -20.45 -13.22 8.52
N PRO A 116 -21.65 -13.10 7.92
CA PRO A 116 -22.52 -14.21 7.50
C PRO A 116 -22.02 -14.89 6.21
N CYS A 117 -22.25 -16.21 6.09
CA CYS A 117 -21.99 -16.96 4.87
C CYS A 117 -23.06 -18.05 4.64
N GLY A 118 -23.35 -18.32 3.38
CA GLY A 118 -24.11 -19.51 2.98
C GLY A 118 -23.32 -20.80 3.21
N TRP A 119 -23.86 -21.94 2.80
CA TRP A 119 -23.12 -23.20 2.88
C TRP A 119 -21.80 -23.13 2.12
N THR A 120 -20.69 -23.20 2.86
CA THR A 120 -19.32 -23.02 2.38
C THR A 120 -18.45 -24.20 2.83
N ASP A 121 -17.66 -24.76 1.93
CA ASP A 121 -16.68 -25.79 2.24
C ASP A 121 -15.40 -25.13 2.78
N LEU A 122 -15.04 -25.42 4.01
CA LEU A 122 -13.74 -25.14 4.58
C LEU A 122 -12.81 -26.32 4.29
N LYS A 123 -11.85 -26.11 3.43
CA LYS A 123 -10.84 -27.10 3.06
C LYS A 123 -9.46 -26.59 3.43
N SER A 124 -8.71 -27.40 4.18
CA SER A 124 -7.33 -27.10 4.52
C SER A 124 -6.46 -28.33 4.39
N ARG A 125 -5.18 -28.10 4.15
CA ARG A 125 -4.14 -29.11 4.10
C ARG A 125 -2.94 -28.58 4.86
N PHE A 126 -2.36 -29.42 5.73
CA PHE A 126 -1.19 -29.06 6.50
C PHE A 126 -0.25 -30.25 6.68
N ILE A 127 0.97 -29.97 7.07
CA ILE A 127 2.01 -30.96 7.35
C ILE A 127 2.36 -30.85 8.81
N VAL A 128 2.53 -31.98 9.47
CA VAL A 128 2.90 -32.05 10.86
C VAL A 128 4.33 -31.55 11.06
N PRO A 129 4.55 -30.49 11.87
CA PRO A 129 5.88 -29.96 12.09
C PRO A 129 6.68 -30.84 13.06
N LYS A 130 8.00 -30.60 13.09
CA LYS A 130 8.90 -31.26 14.05
C LYS A 130 8.47 -30.96 15.48
N GLY A 131 8.52 -31.99 16.36
CA GLY A 131 8.16 -31.89 17.76
C GLY A 131 6.70 -32.19 18.10
N ALA A 132 5.79 -32.19 17.14
CA ALA A 132 4.40 -32.64 17.36
C ALA A 132 4.30 -34.17 17.30
N VAL A 133 3.58 -34.77 18.27
CA VAL A 133 3.32 -36.20 18.35
C VAL A 133 1.83 -36.54 18.29
N SER A 134 0.96 -35.58 18.53
CA SER A 134 -0.49 -35.73 18.34
C SER A 134 -1.15 -34.43 17.94
N ILE A 135 -2.31 -34.57 17.28
CA ILE A 135 -3.20 -33.47 16.91
C ILE A 135 -4.59 -33.67 17.49
N GLU A 136 -5.26 -32.57 17.80
CA GLU A 136 -6.64 -32.55 18.26
C GLU A 136 -7.43 -31.60 17.36
N PRO A 137 -8.24 -32.13 16.40
CA PRO A 137 -9.01 -31.30 15.48
C PRO A 137 -10.14 -30.55 16.17
N ARG A 138 -10.45 -29.35 15.69
CA ARG A 138 -11.55 -28.54 16.21
C ARG A 138 -12.05 -27.50 15.17
N LEU A 139 -13.31 -27.07 15.36
CA LEU A 139 -13.82 -25.85 14.75
C LEU A 139 -13.71 -24.72 15.79
N THR A 140 -13.37 -23.53 15.34
CA THR A 140 -13.23 -22.36 16.21
C THR A 140 -14.01 -21.18 15.64
N GLY A 141 -14.36 -20.22 16.49
CA GLY A 141 -14.95 -18.99 16.06
C GLY A 141 -14.76 -17.87 17.07
N HIS A 142 -15.19 -16.70 16.70
CA HIS A 142 -15.07 -15.48 17.48
C HIS A 142 -16.28 -14.60 17.26
N ARG A 143 -16.76 -13.92 18.32
CA ARG A 143 -17.95 -13.06 18.37
C ARG A 143 -19.30 -13.82 18.28
N PRO A 144 -20.44 -13.11 18.44
CA PRO A 144 -21.75 -13.73 18.32
C PRO A 144 -21.99 -14.31 16.93
N VAL A 145 -22.35 -15.58 16.88
CA VAL A 145 -22.59 -16.29 15.60
C VAL A 145 -23.42 -17.54 15.83
N SER A 146 -24.28 -17.89 14.87
CA SER A 146 -24.92 -19.20 14.75
C SER A 146 -24.31 -19.92 13.57
N VAL A 147 -23.77 -21.13 13.79
CA VAL A 147 -23.04 -21.92 12.79
C VAL A 147 -23.67 -23.29 12.67
N TRP A 148 -24.01 -23.68 11.47
CA TRP A 148 -24.42 -25.07 11.13
C TRP A 148 -23.23 -25.76 10.47
N ILE A 149 -22.98 -27.01 10.90
CA ILE A 149 -21.78 -27.78 10.53
C ILE A 149 -22.19 -29.11 9.99
N GLU A 150 -21.74 -29.42 8.77
CA GLU A 150 -22.00 -30.70 8.09
C GLU A 150 -20.66 -31.33 7.65
N GLY A 151 -20.47 -32.62 7.92
CA GLY A 151 -19.41 -33.42 7.32
C GLY A 151 -17.98 -33.02 7.70
N TYR A 152 -17.72 -32.69 8.96
CA TYR A 152 -16.33 -32.44 9.42
C TYR A 152 -15.51 -33.73 9.39
N VAL A 153 -14.52 -33.80 8.50
CA VAL A 153 -13.66 -34.97 8.30
C VAL A 153 -12.19 -34.55 8.31
N VAL A 154 -11.39 -35.31 9.02
CA VAL A 154 -9.92 -35.23 9.01
C VAL A 154 -9.37 -36.47 8.33
N THR A 155 -8.46 -36.33 7.41
CA THR A 155 -7.87 -37.43 6.65
C THR A 155 -6.35 -37.35 6.69
N ARG A 156 -5.65 -38.48 6.97
CA ARG A 156 -4.21 -38.58 6.73
C ARG A 156 -4.01 -38.83 5.22
N ALA A 157 -3.43 -37.84 4.52
CA ALA A 157 -3.27 -37.84 3.08
C ALA A 157 -1.91 -38.37 2.60
N GLY A 158 -1.04 -38.80 3.52
CA GLY A 158 0.29 -39.32 3.22
C GLY A 158 1.41 -38.67 4.03
N SER A 159 2.60 -38.58 3.46
CA SER A 159 3.79 -37.96 4.05
C SER A 159 4.57 -37.23 2.97
N VAL A 160 5.30 -36.17 3.38
CA VAL A 160 6.27 -35.47 2.50
C VAL A 160 7.71 -35.87 2.80
N LEU A 161 7.92 -36.88 3.66
CA LEU A 161 9.26 -37.29 4.09
C LEU A 161 10.16 -37.69 2.89
N ASP A 162 9.61 -38.41 1.93
CA ASP A 162 10.34 -38.87 0.74
C ASP A 162 10.68 -37.72 -0.24
N ARG A 163 10.09 -36.54 -0.04
CA ARG A 163 10.34 -35.35 -0.86
C ARG A 163 11.44 -34.46 -0.26
N VAL A 164 11.82 -34.69 1.00
CA VAL A 164 12.88 -33.91 1.66
C VAL A 164 14.22 -34.39 1.15
N ASN A 165 14.92 -33.52 0.42
CA ASN A 165 16.27 -33.85 -0.06
C ASN A 165 17.25 -33.84 1.13
N THR A 166 17.69 -35.00 1.56
CA THR A 166 18.64 -35.16 2.66
C THR A 166 20.07 -34.71 2.33
N ALA A 167 20.35 -34.45 1.04
CA ALA A 167 21.62 -33.92 0.58
C ALA A 167 21.70 -32.38 0.56
N VAL A 168 20.62 -31.67 0.98
CA VAL A 168 20.67 -30.21 1.16
C VAL A 168 21.79 -29.85 2.13
N PRO A 169 22.75 -28.98 1.74
CA PRO A 169 23.83 -28.58 2.64
C PRO A 169 23.29 -27.90 3.89
N LYS A 170 23.91 -28.15 5.05
CA LYS A 170 23.55 -27.46 6.30
C LYS A 170 23.60 -25.94 6.19
N GLN A 171 24.45 -25.44 5.30
CA GLN A 171 24.57 -24.02 4.98
C GLN A 171 24.84 -23.86 3.47
N VAL A 172 24.12 -22.95 2.84
CA VAL A 172 24.37 -22.50 1.47
C VAL A 172 24.84 -21.07 1.52
N SER A 173 26.00 -20.78 0.92
CA SER A 173 26.60 -19.45 0.90
C SER A 173 26.75 -18.95 -0.54
N LEU A 174 26.42 -17.66 -0.76
CA LEU A 174 26.62 -16.95 -2.02
C LEU A 174 27.45 -15.69 -1.76
N GLU A 175 28.32 -15.34 -2.68
CA GLU A 175 29.11 -14.12 -2.60
C GLU A 175 28.74 -13.14 -3.71
N GLY A 176 28.67 -11.85 -3.34
CA GLY A 176 28.43 -10.72 -4.23
C GLY A 176 29.36 -9.57 -3.90
N LYS A 177 29.18 -8.42 -4.55
CA LYS A 177 30.01 -7.23 -4.32
C LYS A 177 29.88 -6.71 -2.88
N GLY A 178 30.85 -7.04 -2.02
CA GLY A 178 30.84 -6.62 -0.61
C GLY A 178 29.74 -7.26 0.24
N LEU A 179 29.15 -8.36 -0.22
CA LEU A 179 28.05 -9.05 0.46
C LEU A 179 28.31 -10.55 0.52
N VAL A 180 27.97 -11.18 1.65
CA VAL A 180 27.92 -12.63 1.81
C VAL A 180 26.51 -13.01 2.27
N PHE A 181 25.81 -13.75 1.42
CA PHE A 181 24.47 -14.26 1.70
C PHE A 181 24.55 -15.71 2.16
N ASN A 182 23.81 -16.06 3.21
CA ASN A 182 23.75 -17.41 3.76
C ASN A 182 22.31 -17.87 3.96
N VAL A 183 22.05 -19.14 3.66
CA VAL A 183 20.82 -19.86 4.01
C VAL A 183 21.18 -21.01 4.94
N ASP A 184 20.52 -21.09 6.09
CA ASP A 184 20.57 -22.25 6.98
C ASP A 184 19.69 -23.36 6.38
N GLY A 185 20.29 -24.47 5.98
CA GLY A 185 19.62 -25.59 5.34
C GLY A 185 18.62 -26.35 6.24
N THR A 186 18.65 -26.12 7.55
CA THR A 186 17.76 -26.77 8.51
C THR A 186 16.52 -25.94 8.87
N SER A 187 16.66 -24.62 8.84
CA SER A 187 15.61 -23.69 9.28
C SER A 187 15.09 -22.79 8.14
N ALA A 188 15.65 -22.88 6.95
CA ALA A 188 15.41 -21.96 5.83
C ALA A 188 15.68 -20.47 6.18
N ARG A 189 16.43 -20.21 7.24
CA ARG A 189 16.74 -18.87 7.71
C ARG A 189 17.79 -18.22 6.84
N VAL A 190 17.54 -16.97 6.47
CA VAL A 190 18.44 -16.19 5.63
C VAL A 190 19.21 -15.18 6.49
N SER A 191 20.48 -15.01 6.20
CA SER A 191 21.31 -13.92 6.70
C SER A 191 22.17 -13.34 5.59
N LEU A 192 22.49 -12.06 5.71
CA LEU A 192 23.37 -11.36 4.78
C LEU A 192 24.36 -10.50 5.58
N THR A 193 25.65 -10.72 5.32
CA THR A 193 26.74 -9.92 5.88
C THR A 193 27.16 -8.88 4.87
N ASP A 194 27.07 -7.60 5.23
CA ASP A 194 27.70 -6.52 4.48
C ASP A 194 29.15 -6.38 4.96
N THR A 195 30.10 -6.85 4.16
CA THR A 195 31.52 -6.87 4.53
C THR A 195 32.15 -5.48 4.55
N ARG A 196 31.51 -4.48 3.96
CA ARG A 196 31.95 -3.07 3.95
C ARG A 196 31.76 -2.41 5.31
N THR A 197 30.69 -2.82 6.02
CA THR A 197 30.34 -2.29 7.35
C THR A 197 30.54 -3.30 8.46
N GLY A 198 30.70 -4.58 8.15
CA GLY A 198 30.70 -5.69 9.10
C GLY A 198 29.33 -6.04 9.66
N ARG A 199 28.25 -5.37 9.25
CA ARG A 199 26.89 -5.61 9.74
C ARG A 199 26.31 -6.89 9.17
N VAL A 200 25.73 -7.71 10.06
CA VAL A 200 24.97 -8.91 9.70
C VAL A 200 23.46 -8.59 9.79
N TRP A 201 22.78 -8.70 8.67
CA TRP A 201 21.33 -8.64 8.56
C TRP A 201 20.78 -10.07 8.56
N SER A 202 20.13 -10.48 9.61
CA SER A 202 19.54 -11.82 9.73
C SER A 202 18.05 -11.75 9.94
N GLN A 203 17.32 -12.71 9.39
CA GLN A 203 15.90 -12.87 9.71
C GLN A 203 15.75 -13.17 11.21
N GLY A 204 14.67 -12.66 11.84
CA GLY A 204 14.47 -12.68 13.30
C GLY A 204 14.57 -14.08 13.94
N ASN A 205 14.56 -14.12 15.27
CA ASN A 205 14.81 -15.35 16.06
C ASN A 205 13.70 -16.41 16.02
N LYS A 206 12.56 -16.17 15.37
CA LYS A 206 11.52 -17.18 15.17
C LYS A 206 11.95 -18.18 14.11
N GLU A 207 11.57 -19.44 14.29
CA GLU A 207 11.59 -20.41 13.19
C GLU A 207 10.86 -19.80 12.00
N THR A 208 11.42 -19.98 10.79
CA THR A 208 10.86 -19.35 9.59
C THR A 208 9.48 -19.88 9.21
N GLY A 209 9.08 -21.01 9.78
CA GLY A 209 7.89 -21.75 9.39
C GLY A 209 8.00 -22.38 8.00
N TRP A 210 9.19 -22.43 7.39
CA TRP A 210 9.45 -23.04 6.09
C TRP A 210 10.36 -24.24 6.22
N MET A 211 10.09 -25.29 5.46
CA MET A 211 10.95 -26.46 5.26
C MET A 211 11.62 -26.33 3.90
N ILE A 212 12.90 -26.61 3.82
CA ILE A 212 13.62 -26.73 2.53
C ILE A 212 13.42 -28.18 2.03
N LEU A 213 12.77 -28.32 0.88
CA LEU A 213 12.65 -29.61 0.19
C LEU A 213 13.86 -29.84 -0.70
N ASP A 214 14.38 -28.79 -1.33
CA ASP A 214 15.52 -28.86 -2.23
C ASP A 214 16.26 -27.51 -2.31
N ALA A 215 17.56 -27.55 -2.64
CA ALA A 215 18.41 -26.37 -2.81
C ALA A 215 19.40 -26.60 -3.97
N VAL A 216 19.24 -25.84 -5.05
CA VAL A 216 20.07 -25.94 -6.26
C VAL A 216 20.88 -24.68 -6.45
N LEU A 217 22.21 -24.79 -6.37
CA LEU A 217 23.12 -23.69 -6.65
C LEU A 217 23.24 -23.45 -8.17
N SER A 218 23.29 -22.17 -8.56
CA SER A 218 23.63 -21.82 -9.95
C SER A 218 25.07 -22.22 -10.31
N PRO A 219 25.38 -22.49 -11.59
CA PRO A 219 26.73 -22.88 -12.03
C PRO A 219 27.81 -21.85 -11.64
N ASP A 220 27.47 -20.57 -11.62
CA ASP A 220 28.36 -19.47 -11.26
C ASP A 220 28.45 -19.23 -9.74
N LYS A 221 27.72 -20.02 -8.93
CA LYS A 221 27.66 -19.95 -7.46
C LYS A 221 27.19 -18.59 -6.91
N ARG A 222 26.52 -17.76 -7.73
CA ARG A 222 25.94 -16.48 -7.32
C ARG A 222 24.43 -16.55 -7.12
N GLY A 223 23.83 -17.68 -7.37
CA GLY A 223 22.39 -17.92 -7.17
C GLY A 223 22.11 -19.24 -6.50
N VAL A 224 20.99 -19.30 -5.79
CA VAL A 224 20.40 -20.52 -5.25
C VAL A 224 18.90 -20.52 -5.48
N ALA A 225 18.40 -21.63 -6.01
CA ALA A 225 16.97 -21.90 -6.08
C ALA A 225 16.58 -22.83 -4.94
N LEU A 226 15.68 -22.37 -4.09
CA LEU A 226 15.13 -23.14 -2.96
C LEU A 226 13.72 -23.58 -3.30
N THR A 227 13.41 -24.86 -3.12
CA THR A 227 12.03 -25.35 -3.04
C THR A 227 11.64 -25.35 -1.57
N LEU A 228 10.73 -24.47 -1.20
CA LEU A 228 10.29 -24.26 0.18
C LEU A 228 8.86 -24.71 0.36
N LEU A 229 8.58 -25.40 1.47
CA LEU A 229 7.27 -25.85 1.87
C LEU A 229 6.88 -25.22 3.20
N ASN A 230 5.74 -24.53 3.23
CA ASN A 230 5.15 -24.03 4.50
C ASN A 230 4.32 -25.16 5.11
N PRO A 231 4.69 -25.74 6.25
CA PRO A 231 3.98 -26.86 6.84
C PRO A 231 2.55 -26.53 7.25
N GLU A 232 2.28 -25.34 7.76
CA GLU A 232 0.95 -24.95 8.24
C GLU A 232 -0.09 -24.85 7.13
N THR A 233 0.31 -24.43 5.93
CA THR A 233 -0.57 -24.24 4.78
C THR A 233 -0.39 -25.30 3.70
N ALA A 234 0.59 -26.21 3.86
CA ALA A 234 1.08 -27.14 2.84
C ALA A 234 1.44 -26.46 1.50
N ARG A 235 1.77 -25.18 1.56
CA ARG A 235 2.09 -24.38 0.38
C ARG A 235 3.55 -24.58 0.02
N GLU A 236 3.76 -24.88 -1.24
CA GLU A 236 5.09 -24.94 -1.85
C GLU A 236 5.36 -23.65 -2.63
N ILE A 237 6.55 -23.10 -2.48
CA ILE A 237 7.05 -21.99 -3.29
C ILE A 237 8.45 -22.32 -3.80
N ARG A 238 8.78 -21.80 -4.96
CA ARG A 238 10.15 -21.76 -5.44
C ARG A 238 10.69 -20.32 -5.24
N ALA A 239 11.75 -20.19 -4.45
CA ALA A 239 12.42 -18.93 -4.19
C ALA A 239 13.84 -18.97 -4.78
N VAL A 240 14.14 -18.02 -5.67
CA VAL A 240 15.46 -17.89 -6.29
C VAL A 240 16.13 -16.63 -5.76
N PHE A 241 17.24 -16.80 -5.06
CA PHE A 241 18.11 -15.71 -4.61
C PHE A 241 19.29 -15.58 -5.56
N SER A 242 19.58 -14.37 -6.03
CA SER A 242 20.67 -14.09 -6.97
C SER A 242 21.44 -12.85 -6.52
N MET A 243 22.76 -12.99 -6.34
CA MET A 243 23.66 -11.90 -5.98
C MET A 243 24.16 -11.20 -7.23
N ALA A 244 24.11 -9.86 -7.24
CA ALA A 244 24.69 -9.07 -8.31
C ALA A 244 26.23 -9.12 -8.25
N GLN A 245 26.88 -9.07 -9.43
CA GLN A 245 28.34 -9.15 -9.51
C GLN A 245 29.00 -7.83 -9.12
N ASP A 246 28.50 -6.71 -9.62
CA ASP A 246 29.22 -5.43 -9.63
C ASP A 246 28.65 -4.41 -8.62
N VAL A 247 27.49 -4.71 -8.03
CA VAL A 247 26.79 -3.83 -7.09
C VAL A 247 26.34 -4.62 -5.85
N PRO A 248 26.23 -3.98 -4.67
CA PRO A 248 25.82 -4.63 -3.43
C PRO A 248 24.30 -4.89 -3.41
N GLU A 249 23.84 -5.76 -4.28
CA GLU A 249 22.41 -6.04 -4.48
C GLU A 249 22.14 -7.55 -4.55
N MET A 250 20.96 -7.92 -4.10
CA MET A 250 20.37 -9.26 -4.17
C MET A 250 18.98 -9.19 -4.77
N VAL A 251 18.67 -10.07 -5.70
CA VAL A 251 17.31 -10.24 -6.25
C VAL A 251 16.69 -11.50 -5.68
N VAL A 252 15.42 -11.43 -5.36
CA VAL A 252 14.60 -12.57 -4.93
C VAL A 252 13.42 -12.71 -5.87
N GLU A 253 13.31 -13.87 -6.52
CA GLU A 253 12.18 -14.24 -7.38
C GLU A 253 11.39 -15.36 -6.72
N ILE A 254 10.06 -15.22 -6.64
CA ILE A 254 9.18 -16.14 -5.93
C ILE A 254 8.10 -16.59 -6.90
N SER A 255 7.97 -17.89 -7.07
CA SER A 255 6.90 -18.49 -7.86
C SER A 255 6.23 -19.63 -7.08
N ALA A 256 4.97 -19.85 -7.34
CA ALA A 256 4.19 -20.96 -6.82
C ALA A 256 3.04 -21.29 -7.76
N ASP A 257 2.60 -22.53 -7.74
CA ASP A 257 1.41 -22.95 -8.45
C ASP A 257 0.17 -22.87 -7.54
N GLY A 258 -0.99 -22.68 -8.17
CA GLY A 258 -2.29 -22.79 -7.52
C GLY A 258 -2.73 -21.56 -6.72
N ALA A 259 -3.75 -21.77 -5.91
CA ALA A 259 -4.45 -20.73 -5.19
C ALA A 259 -3.59 -20.05 -4.11
N LEU A 260 -3.76 -18.74 -3.94
CA LEU A 260 -3.17 -17.94 -2.88
C LEU A 260 -4.29 -17.34 -2.01
N PRO A 261 -4.85 -18.09 -1.05
CA PRO A 261 -6.02 -17.65 -0.28
C PRO A 261 -5.71 -16.55 0.75
N LYS A 262 -4.44 -16.37 1.13
CA LYS A 262 -3.95 -15.30 2.00
C LYS A 262 -2.69 -14.70 1.38
N PRO A 263 -2.38 -13.43 1.67
CA PRO A 263 -1.12 -12.84 1.23
C PRO A 263 0.09 -13.68 1.63
N LEU A 264 1.09 -13.73 0.78
CA LEU A 264 2.35 -14.41 1.02
C LEU A 264 3.39 -13.42 1.53
N ASP A 265 3.73 -13.51 2.81
CA ASP A 265 4.81 -12.73 3.43
C ASP A 265 6.15 -13.46 3.22
N PHE A 266 6.86 -13.09 2.18
CA PHE A 266 8.16 -13.69 1.83
C PHE A 266 8.96 -12.76 0.90
N PRO A 267 10.29 -12.62 1.08
CA PRO A 267 11.12 -13.14 2.18
C PRO A 267 10.73 -12.56 3.53
N LEU A 268 11.02 -13.31 4.61
CA LEU A 268 10.82 -12.79 5.96
C LEU A 268 11.72 -11.58 6.22
N PRO A 269 11.30 -10.62 7.05
CA PRO A 269 12.07 -9.40 7.30
C PRO A 269 13.38 -9.68 8.03
N PHE A 270 14.38 -8.86 7.73
CA PHE A 270 15.58 -8.79 8.54
C PHE A 270 15.28 -8.14 9.90
N ALA A 271 15.92 -8.65 10.95
CA ALA A 271 15.84 -8.06 12.28
C ALA A 271 16.44 -6.66 12.29
N THR A 272 15.77 -5.77 13.00
CA THR A 272 16.26 -4.42 13.29
C THR A 272 16.90 -4.38 14.68
N ARG A 273 17.57 -3.29 15.00
CA ARG A 273 18.16 -3.03 16.32
C ARG A 273 17.88 -1.59 16.75
N GLN A 274 18.03 -1.31 18.02
CA GLN A 274 17.92 0.06 18.54
C GLN A 274 18.88 1.00 17.79
N GLY A 275 18.41 2.19 17.44
CA GLY A 275 19.13 3.15 16.59
C GLY A 275 18.91 2.96 15.08
N ASP A 276 18.17 1.94 14.67
CA ASP A 276 17.68 1.82 13.31
C ASP A 276 16.41 2.65 13.10
N ARG A 277 16.19 3.05 11.85
CA ARG A 277 15.01 3.78 11.39
C ARG A 277 14.38 3.09 10.19
N LEU A 278 13.08 2.83 10.26
CA LEU A 278 12.30 2.34 9.14
C LEU A 278 11.99 3.49 8.19
N ILE A 279 12.36 3.35 6.92
CA ILE A 279 12.15 4.33 5.85
C ILE A 279 10.96 3.88 5.00
N VAL A 280 9.91 4.71 4.98
CA VAL A 280 8.63 4.38 4.33
C VAL A 280 8.21 5.52 3.41
N PRO A 281 8.08 5.32 2.09
CA PRO A 281 7.57 6.30 1.14
C PRO A 281 6.05 6.39 1.24
N MET A 282 5.58 7.01 2.29
CA MET A 282 4.20 7.34 2.56
C MET A 282 4.13 8.84 2.85
N ASN A 283 3.14 9.54 2.29
CA ASN A 283 2.97 10.98 2.48
C ASN A 283 4.27 11.78 2.23
N GLU A 284 4.81 11.64 1.03
CA GLU A 284 6.13 12.12 0.57
C GLU A 284 7.31 11.33 1.14
N GLY A 285 7.29 11.01 2.42
CA GLY A 285 8.28 10.17 3.05
C GLY A 285 8.29 10.28 4.57
N MET A 286 8.47 9.13 5.21
CA MET A 286 8.51 9.02 6.67
C MET A 286 9.72 8.19 7.11
N GLY A 287 10.32 8.56 8.23
CA GLY A 287 11.34 7.79 8.91
C GLY A 287 10.96 7.54 10.35
N TYR A 288 10.70 6.27 10.71
CA TYR A 288 10.26 5.89 12.05
C TYR A 288 11.37 5.19 12.81
N PRO A 289 11.78 5.66 14.02
CA PRO A 289 12.61 4.87 14.90
C PRO A 289 11.96 3.50 15.16
N VAL A 290 12.74 2.43 15.06
CA VAL A 290 12.18 1.07 15.15
C VAL A 290 11.75 0.67 16.57
N ASP A 291 12.21 1.38 17.58
CA ASP A 291 11.91 1.16 19.01
C ASP A 291 10.70 1.97 19.51
N GLU A 292 10.15 2.87 18.71
CA GLU A 292 8.96 3.63 19.07
C GLU A 292 7.65 2.91 18.69
N ALA A 293 6.58 3.23 19.41
CA ALA A 293 5.24 2.75 19.09
C ALA A 293 4.58 3.64 18.04
N HIS A 294 4.35 3.11 16.84
CA HIS A 294 3.68 3.83 15.76
C HIS A 294 2.28 3.26 15.53
N GLN A 295 1.34 4.13 15.14
CA GLN A 295 0.00 3.72 14.75
C GLN A 295 -0.17 3.91 13.25
N GLY A 296 -0.85 2.94 12.59
CA GLY A 296 -1.12 2.99 11.15
C GLY A 296 -0.06 2.36 10.26
N LEU A 297 1.07 1.90 10.82
CA LEU A 297 2.02 1.07 10.10
C LEU A 297 1.62 -0.40 10.23
N TYR A 298 0.82 -0.87 9.30
CA TYR A 298 0.45 -2.28 9.20
C TYR A 298 0.92 -2.80 7.84
N ARG A 299 -0.03 -3.20 7.03
CA ARG A 299 0.21 -3.61 5.66
C ARG A 299 -0.10 -2.45 4.71
N LEU A 300 0.93 -1.89 4.09
CA LEU A 300 0.83 -0.78 3.14
C LEU A 300 0.98 -1.34 1.72
N ILE A 301 -0.10 -1.33 0.94
CA ILE A 301 -0.07 -1.77 -0.46
C ILE A 301 0.78 -0.81 -1.30
N ALA A 302 1.43 -1.33 -2.32
CA ALA A 302 2.07 -0.49 -3.32
C ALA A 302 0.98 0.13 -4.19
N TYR A 303 0.96 1.44 -4.20
CA TYR A 303 0.11 2.38 -4.92
C TYR A 303 -1.39 2.33 -4.61
N GLY A 304 -1.88 3.46 -4.18
CA GLY A 304 -3.29 3.70 -3.92
C GLY A 304 -3.74 3.38 -2.51
N GLY A 305 -4.92 3.86 -2.17
CA GLY A 305 -5.67 3.50 -0.97
C GLY A 305 -5.05 3.82 0.39
N HIS A 306 -4.07 4.62 0.59
CA HIS A 306 -3.31 4.87 1.84
C HIS A 306 -2.10 3.94 2.03
N GLY A 307 -1.46 3.57 0.94
CA GLY A 307 -0.27 2.73 0.94
C GLY A 307 1.03 3.50 0.64
N LEU A 308 1.95 2.81 0.01
CA LEU A 308 3.21 3.37 -0.45
C LEU A 308 2.99 4.22 -1.71
N CYS A 309 3.59 5.41 -1.78
CA CYS A 309 3.59 6.21 -3.01
C CYS A 309 4.71 5.81 -4.00
N MET A 310 5.71 5.09 -3.52
CA MET A 310 6.80 4.49 -4.32
C MET A 310 6.99 3.03 -3.93
N GLY A 311 7.36 2.17 -4.85
CA GLY A 311 7.48 0.73 -4.68
C GLY A 311 8.73 0.28 -3.94
N PHE A 312 9.10 0.94 -2.85
CA PHE A 312 10.19 0.51 -1.99
C PHE A 312 9.92 0.78 -0.50
N PHE A 313 10.73 0.20 0.36
CA PHE A 313 10.87 0.53 1.77
C PHE A 313 12.26 0.08 2.24
N GLY A 314 12.70 0.52 3.42
CA GLY A 314 14.03 0.15 3.88
C GLY A 314 14.28 0.42 5.35
N VAL A 315 15.49 0.12 5.79
CA VAL A 315 15.99 0.38 7.14
C VAL A 315 17.35 1.06 7.05
N THR A 316 17.56 2.13 7.80
CA THR A 316 18.85 2.78 7.95
C THR A 316 19.26 2.85 9.42
N GLU A 317 20.54 2.80 9.70
CA GLU A 317 21.11 3.15 10.99
C GLU A 317 21.29 4.67 11.06
N ASP A 318 20.71 5.33 12.07
CA ASP A 318 20.77 6.80 12.20
C ASP A 318 22.21 7.32 12.34
N ALA A 319 23.10 6.56 12.99
CA ALA A 319 24.47 7.01 13.25
C ALA A 319 25.38 6.99 12.01
N THR A 320 25.22 6.02 11.10
CA THR A 320 26.14 5.80 9.98
C THR A 320 25.49 6.02 8.61
N GLY A 321 24.16 5.93 8.54
CA GLY A 321 23.42 5.88 7.29
C GLY A 321 23.59 4.54 6.54
N ALA A 322 24.21 3.53 7.15
CA ALA A 322 24.25 2.18 6.61
C ALA A 322 22.85 1.54 6.69
N GLY A 323 22.52 0.69 5.72
CA GLY A 323 21.18 0.09 5.70
C GLY A 323 20.88 -0.74 4.47
N TRP A 324 19.61 -1.05 4.29
CA TRP A 324 19.11 -1.74 3.11
C TRP A 324 17.79 -1.14 2.63
N MET A 325 17.53 -1.31 1.34
CA MET A 325 16.26 -0.98 0.69
C MET A 325 15.72 -2.22 -0.02
N CYS A 326 14.44 -2.50 0.13
CA CYS A 326 13.71 -3.49 -0.66
C CYS A 326 12.90 -2.78 -1.74
N VAL A 327 13.19 -3.02 -3.01
CA VAL A 327 12.42 -2.55 -4.16
C VAL A 327 11.44 -3.65 -4.58
N LEU A 328 10.15 -3.33 -4.65
CA LEU A 328 9.08 -4.20 -5.10
C LEU A 328 9.00 -4.14 -6.63
N GLU A 329 9.83 -4.95 -7.35
CA GLU A 329 9.91 -4.87 -8.82
C GLU A 329 8.62 -5.33 -9.53
N THR A 330 7.76 -6.11 -8.85
CA THR A 330 6.42 -6.49 -9.31
C THR A 330 5.37 -5.92 -8.37
N SER A 331 5.11 -4.63 -8.47
CA SER A 331 4.38 -3.84 -7.47
C SER A 331 2.85 -3.98 -7.51
N ASP A 332 2.26 -4.45 -8.60
CA ASP A 332 0.79 -4.44 -8.81
C ASP A 332 0.00 -5.23 -7.74
N ASP A 333 0.59 -6.30 -7.21
CA ASP A 333 0.02 -7.13 -6.15
C ASP A 333 0.94 -7.18 -4.92
N ALA A 334 1.70 -6.11 -4.67
CA ALA A 334 2.69 -6.05 -3.60
C ALA A 334 2.26 -5.12 -2.47
N ALA A 335 2.81 -5.38 -1.29
CA ALA A 335 2.72 -4.52 -0.12
C ALA A 335 3.99 -4.60 0.72
N MET A 336 4.20 -3.62 1.57
CA MET A 336 5.05 -3.72 2.74
C MET A 336 4.20 -4.22 3.92
N ASN A 337 4.59 -5.30 4.58
CA ASN A 337 4.00 -5.74 5.83
C ASN A 337 4.91 -5.33 6.99
N ALA A 338 4.41 -4.49 7.91
CA ALA A 338 5.15 -4.01 9.07
C ALA A 338 4.50 -4.52 10.37
N PHE A 339 5.31 -5.03 11.28
CA PHE A 339 4.86 -5.55 12.58
C PHE A 339 5.95 -5.46 13.63
N ARG A 340 5.57 -5.58 14.90
CA ARG A 340 6.53 -5.62 16.00
C ARG A 340 7.03 -7.03 16.24
N GLY A 341 8.34 -7.19 16.30
CA GLY A 341 9.01 -8.42 16.69
C GLY A 341 8.78 -8.78 18.16
N ALA A 342 9.26 -9.94 18.59
CA ALA A 342 9.17 -10.38 19.98
C ALA A 342 10.00 -9.52 20.95
N ASP A 343 11.02 -8.85 20.42
CA ASP A 343 11.86 -7.85 21.11
C ASP A 343 11.22 -6.46 21.19
N GLY A 344 10.03 -6.30 20.59
CA GLY A 344 9.30 -5.04 20.55
C GLY A 344 9.76 -4.06 19.46
N LEU A 345 10.74 -4.43 18.64
CA LEU A 345 11.21 -3.58 17.53
C LEU A 345 10.36 -3.77 16.28
N TRP A 346 10.24 -2.72 15.46
CA TRP A 346 9.53 -2.80 14.17
C TRP A 346 10.36 -3.52 13.12
N LEU A 347 9.70 -4.42 12.42
CA LEU A 347 10.20 -5.17 11.29
C LEU A 347 9.34 -4.86 10.06
N ALA A 348 9.94 -4.90 8.88
CA ALA A 348 9.21 -4.75 7.62
C ALA A 348 9.73 -5.73 6.57
N GLY A 349 8.81 -6.33 5.83
CA GLY A 349 9.09 -7.25 4.73
C GLY A 349 8.07 -7.15 3.59
N PRO A 350 8.38 -7.68 2.41
CA PRO A 350 7.43 -7.71 1.30
C PRO A 350 6.30 -8.71 1.56
N SER A 351 5.13 -8.36 1.06
CA SER A 351 3.91 -9.15 1.13
C SER A 351 3.22 -9.15 -0.24
N TRP A 352 2.73 -10.30 -0.68
CA TRP A 352 2.23 -10.48 -2.03
C TRP A 352 0.77 -10.93 -2.02
N ASP A 353 -0.10 -10.18 -2.68
CA ASP A 353 -1.49 -10.53 -2.86
C ASP A 353 -1.68 -11.51 -4.03
N ALA A 354 -2.73 -12.28 -3.95
CA ALA A 354 -3.21 -13.07 -5.07
C ALA A 354 -3.69 -12.17 -6.20
N GLN A 355 -3.44 -12.58 -7.45
CA GLN A 355 -4.14 -12.06 -8.61
C GLN A 355 -5.24 -13.06 -9.01
N LYS A 356 -6.49 -12.62 -8.95
CA LYS A 356 -7.65 -13.51 -9.17
C LYS A 356 -7.61 -14.80 -8.34
N GLY A 357 -7.16 -14.69 -7.09
CA GLY A 357 -7.07 -15.81 -6.17
C GLY A 357 -5.88 -16.77 -6.39
N GLN A 358 -4.99 -16.48 -7.33
CA GLN A 358 -3.84 -17.31 -7.69
C GLN A 358 -2.52 -16.57 -7.49
N MET A 359 -1.39 -17.28 -7.42
CA MET A 359 -0.07 -16.64 -7.50
C MET A 359 0.14 -15.96 -8.86
N ALA A 360 -0.38 -16.54 -9.93
CA ALA A 360 -0.51 -16.07 -11.31
C ALA A 360 0.81 -15.76 -12.04
N TYR A 361 1.77 -15.10 -11.40
CA TYR A 361 3.07 -14.75 -11.99
C TYR A 361 4.17 -14.68 -10.92
N THR A 362 5.44 -14.76 -11.34
CA THR A 362 6.60 -14.64 -10.45
C THR A 362 6.66 -13.27 -9.80
N ARG A 363 6.74 -13.23 -8.47
CA ARG A 363 6.95 -12.02 -7.69
C ARG A 363 8.44 -11.74 -7.59
N LYS A 364 8.80 -10.44 -7.63
CA LYS A 364 10.21 -10.05 -7.65
C LYS A 364 10.46 -8.87 -6.72
N ALA A 365 11.44 -9.06 -5.83
CA ALA A 365 11.97 -8.04 -4.95
C ALA A 365 13.49 -7.91 -5.14
N ARG A 366 13.99 -6.69 -5.02
CA ARG A 366 15.42 -6.39 -5.04
C ARG A 366 15.84 -5.77 -3.73
N TYR A 367 16.83 -6.34 -3.08
CA TYR A 367 17.47 -5.76 -1.90
C TYR A 367 18.75 -5.05 -2.33
N VAL A 368 18.87 -3.80 -1.93
CA VAL A 368 20.05 -2.95 -2.15
C VAL A 368 20.65 -2.61 -0.79
N PHE A 369 21.96 -2.79 -0.62
CA PHE A 369 22.63 -2.54 0.65
C PHE A 369 23.55 -1.31 0.54
N PHE A 370 23.50 -0.48 1.58
CA PHE A 370 24.24 0.78 1.65
C PHE A 370 25.20 0.75 2.84
N ASP A 371 26.43 1.20 2.62
CA ASP A 371 27.42 1.38 3.69
C ASP A 371 27.30 2.74 4.38
N ARG A 372 26.60 3.70 3.75
CA ARG A 372 26.38 5.06 4.23
C ARG A 372 25.27 5.77 3.43
N GLY A 373 24.96 7.01 3.79
CA GLY A 373 24.10 7.93 3.02
C GLY A 373 22.61 7.84 3.31
N GLY A 374 22.18 6.86 4.10
CA GLY A 374 20.84 6.77 4.64
C GLY A 374 19.73 6.84 3.57
N HIS A 375 18.65 7.55 3.90
CA HIS A 375 17.50 7.71 3.01
C HIS A 375 17.83 8.42 1.68
N VAL A 376 18.84 9.31 1.66
CA VAL A 376 19.26 9.98 0.43
C VAL A 376 19.88 8.97 -0.54
N ALA A 377 20.80 8.13 -0.08
CA ALA A 377 21.40 7.08 -0.91
C ALA A 377 20.34 6.10 -1.45
N MET A 378 19.35 5.73 -0.62
CA MET A 378 18.21 4.92 -1.05
C MET A 378 17.44 5.59 -2.18
N CYS A 379 17.03 6.85 -2.01
CA CYS A 379 16.26 7.58 -3.00
C CYS A 379 17.05 7.79 -4.31
N LYS A 380 18.36 8.09 -4.25
CA LYS A 380 19.18 8.22 -5.45
C LYS A 380 19.27 6.90 -6.21
N ARG A 381 19.48 5.79 -5.50
CA ARG A 381 19.49 4.46 -6.13
C ARG A 381 18.10 4.09 -6.68
N TYR A 382 17.03 4.48 -5.98
CA TYR A 382 15.66 4.27 -6.44
C TYR A 382 15.33 5.12 -7.67
N ARG A 383 15.78 6.37 -7.73
CA ARG A 383 15.64 7.24 -8.92
C ARG A 383 16.24 6.59 -10.18
N GLU A 384 17.40 5.93 -10.06
CA GLU A 384 17.99 5.17 -11.18
C GLU A 384 17.13 3.95 -11.57
N HIS A 385 16.49 3.29 -10.60
CA HIS A 385 15.51 2.27 -10.88
C HIS A 385 14.31 2.85 -11.64
N ALA A 386 13.73 3.94 -11.17
CA ALA A 386 12.59 4.62 -11.80
C ALA A 386 12.87 5.03 -13.26
N LYS A 387 14.06 5.57 -13.53
CA LYS A 387 14.51 5.87 -14.90
C LYS A 387 14.54 4.63 -15.79
N ARG A 388 15.13 3.55 -15.28
CA ARG A 388 15.28 2.29 -16.02
C ARG A 388 13.94 1.63 -16.37
N VAL A 389 12.93 1.72 -15.50
CA VAL A 389 11.62 1.08 -15.70
C VAL A 389 10.56 2.02 -16.28
N GLY A 390 10.94 3.27 -16.66
CA GLY A 390 10.05 4.21 -17.35
C GLY A 390 9.07 4.95 -16.43
N LEU A 391 9.30 4.96 -15.12
CA LEU A 391 8.50 5.73 -14.14
C LEU A 391 8.97 7.18 -14.02
N TYR A 392 10.14 7.51 -14.53
CA TYR A 392 10.70 8.85 -14.50
C TYR A 392 10.41 9.59 -15.80
N LYS A 393 9.80 10.77 -15.70
CA LYS A 393 9.57 11.68 -16.82
C LYS A 393 9.70 13.13 -16.35
N PRO A 394 10.79 13.83 -16.69
CA PRO A 394 11.06 15.18 -16.19
C PRO A 394 10.14 16.24 -16.79
N PHE A 395 9.98 17.36 -16.09
CA PHE A 395 9.21 18.51 -16.58
C PHE A 395 9.70 19.04 -17.91
N THR A 396 11.00 18.96 -18.21
CA THR A 396 11.56 19.39 -19.50
C THR A 396 10.91 18.66 -20.67
N GLU A 397 10.65 17.37 -20.55
CA GLU A 397 9.94 16.58 -21.57
C GLU A 397 8.43 16.90 -21.60
N LYS A 398 7.81 17.09 -20.41
CA LYS A 398 6.39 17.37 -20.30
C LYS A 398 6.04 18.75 -20.86
N VAL A 399 6.83 19.78 -20.54
CA VAL A 399 6.66 21.16 -21.03
C VAL A 399 6.87 21.23 -22.53
N ALA A 400 7.79 20.45 -23.11
CA ALA A 400 7.95 20.36 -24.57
C ALA A 400 6.69 19.85 -25.26
N ARG A 401 5.89 19.00 -24.60
CA ARG A 401 4.58 18.53 -25.09
C ARG A 401 3.47 19.58 -24.89
N ASN A 402 3.43 20.21 -23.72
CA ASN A 402 2.42 21.20 -23.35
C ASN A 402 3.06 22.34 -22.53
N PRO A 403 3.32 23.53 -23.15
CA PRO A 403 3.95 24.66 -22.46
C PRO A 403 3.19 25.16 -21.23
N ASN A 404 1.88 24.92 -21.13
CA ASN A 404 1.10 25.32 -19.94
C ASN A 404 1.57 24.61 -18.65
N ILE A 405 2.27 23.49 -18.76
CA ILE A 405 2.80 22.76 -17.60
C ILE A 405 3.84 23.61 -16.82
N ASP A 406 4.59 24.50 -17.50
CA ASP A 406 5.48 25.44 -16.81
C ASP A 406 4.74 26.33 -15.78
N LEU A 407 3.48 26.66 -16.07
CA LEU A 407 2.66 27.49 -15.19
C LEU A 407 2.34 26.83 -13.83
N LEU A 408 2.49 25.49 -13.71
CA LEU A 408 2.36 24.79 -12.42
C LEU A 408 3.51 25.11 -11.45
N ILE A 409 4.70 25.38 -11.98
CA ILE A 409 5.90 25.58 -11.17
C ILE A 409 5.77 26.91 -10.42
N GLY A 410 5.63 26.82 -9.08
CA GLY A 410 5.36 27.96 -8.22
C GLY A 410 3.91 28.47 -8.22
N ALA A 411 2.95 27.71 -8.78
CA ALA A 411 1.55 28.11 -8.76
C ALA A 411 0.86 27.72 -7.45
N ALA A 412 0.17 28.66 -6.82
CA ALA A 412 -0.78 28.32 -5.77
C ALA A 412 -1.98 27.59 -6.37
N ASN A 413 -2.32 26.42 -5.86
CA ASN A 413 -3.57 25.72 -6.21
C ASN A 413 -4.73 26.29 -5.37
N ILE A 414 -5.71 26.87 -6.04
CA ILE A 414 -6.82 27.59 -5.40
C ILE A 414 -8.13 26.86 -5.60
N TRP A 415 -8.65 26.32 -4.50
CA TRP A 415 -10.00 25.76 -4.41
C TRP A 415 -10.94 26.77 -3.74
N ARG A 416 -11.59 27.57 -4.55
CA ARG A 416 -12.66 28.45 -4.07
C ARG A 416 -13.95 27.61 -3.97
N MET A 417 -14.45 27.45 -2.78
CA MET A 417 -15.64 26.67 -2.44
C MET A 417 -16.74 27.55 -1.80
N GLY A 418 -17.86 26.95 -1.44
CA GLY A 418 -18.94 27.60 -0.71
C GLY A 418 -19.86 28.47 -1.57
N LYS A 419 -20.85 29.08 -0.89
CA LYS A 419 -21.84 29.98 -1.49
C LYS A 419 -21.26 31.39 -1.61
N GLY A 420 -21.81 32.17 -2.51
CA GLY A 420 -21.46 33.56 -2.78
C GLY A 420 -20.96 33.76 -4.20
N ALA A 421 -21.53 34.74 -4.88
CA ALA A 421 -21.04 35.14 -6.19
C ALA A 421 -19.71 35.88 -6.03
N SER A 422 -18.68 35.39 -6.69
CA SER A 422 -17.45 36.14 -6.93
C SER A 422 -17.09 35.95 -8.39
N ASP A 423 -16.66 37.01 -9.02
CA ASP A 423 -16.06 36.91 -10.33
C ASP A 423 -14.65 36.29 -10.15
N PRO A 424 -14.41 35.08 -10.69
CA PRO A 424 -13.12 34.42 -10.54
C PRO A 424 -11.99 35.23 -11.17
N VAL A 425 -12.25 36.01 -12.22
CA VAL A 425 -11.26 36.85 -12.87
C VAL A 425 -10.84 38.02 -11.96
N ALA A 426 -11.82 38.68 -11.34
CA ALA A 426 -11.56 39.76 -10.39
C ALA A 426 -10.78 39.23 -9.17
N LEU A 427 -11.17 38.08 -8.63
CA LEU A 427 -10.52 37.44 -7.48
C LEU A 427 -9.06 37.05 -7.82
N VAL A 428 -8.82 36.43 -8.97
CA VAL A 428 -7.46 36.07 -9.42
C VAL A 428 -6.60 37.32 -9.61
N LYS A 429 -7.13 38.38 -10.21
CA LYS A 429 -6.41 39.66 -10.33
C LYS A 429 -6.10 40.30 -8.98
N GLU A 430 -7.01 40.23 -8.01
CA GLU A 430 -6.74 40.68 -6.64
C GLU A 430 -5.59 39.87 -6.00
N MET A 431 -5.59 38.51 -6.13
CA MET A 431 -4.48 37.67 -5.67
C MET A 431 -3.15 38.09 -6.31
N GLN A 432 -3.14 38.31 -7.62
CA GLN A 432 -1.93 38.76 -8.32
C GLN A 432 -1.47 40.14 -7.85
N SER A 433 -2.38 41.07 -7.55
CA SER A 433 -2.06 42.38 -7.01
C SER A 433 -1.41 42.33 -5.61
N LEU A 434 -1.70 41.27 -4.83
CA LEU A 434 -1.09 40.96 -3.54
C LEU A 434 0.23 40.19 -3.67
N GLY A 435 0.65 39.86 -4.90
CA GLY A 435 1.90 39.20 -5.21
C GLY A 435 1.83 37.70 -5.39
N MET A 436 0.63 37.10 -5.39
CA MET A 436 0.41 35.69 -5.76
C MET A 436 0.42 35.56 -7.28
N ARG A 437 1.58 35.43 -7.87
CA ARG A 437 1.78 35.58 -9.33
C ARG A 437 1.15 34.45 -10.14
N ARG A 438 1.50 33.18 -9.84
CA ARG A 438 1.03 32.02 -10.57
C ARG A 438 -0.09 31.33 -9.82
N ILE A 439 -1.17 31.01 -10.54
CA ILE A 439 -2.38 30.45 -9.95
C ILE A 439 -2.89 29.28 -10.80
N LEU A 440 -3.06 28.11 -10.17
CA LEU A 440 -3.91 27.05 -10.66
C LEU A 440 -5.31 27.26 -10.06
N TRP A 441 -6.24 27.76 -10.88
CA TRP A 441 -7.62 27.99 -10.46
C TRP A 441 -8.42 26.71 -10.57
N SER A 442 -8.70 26.03 -9.47
CA SER A 442 -9.50 24.81 -9.40
C SER A 442 -10.98 25.04 -9.03
N GLY A 443 -11.39 26.31 -8.89
CA GLY A 443 -12.74 26.70 -8.47
C GLY A 443 -13.82 26.65 -9.58
N GLY A 444 -13.48 26.23 -10.80
CA GLY A 444 -14.42 26.20 -11.93
C GLY A 444 -14.90 27.59 -12.38
N GLY A 445 -16.01 27.63 -13.17
CA GLY A 445 -16.63 28.87 -13.67
C GLY A 445 -17.62 28.63 -14.82
N SER A 446 -18.34 29.72 -15.22
CA SER A 446 -19.12 29.72 -16.47
C SER A 446 -18.20 29.67 -17.70
N ALA A 447 -18.76 29.46 -18.88
CA ALA A 447 -17.97 29.45 -20.12
C ALA A 447 -17.24 30.78 -20.34
N GLU A 448 -17.91 31.90 -20.13
CA GLU A 448 -17.37 33.25 -20.23
C GLU A 448 -16.24 33.50 -19.20
N GLN A 449 -16.44 33.04 -17.98
CA GLN A 449 -15.44 33.17 -16.91
C GLN A 449 -14.18 32.34 -17.20
N ILE A 450 -14.33 31.10 -17.66
CA ILE A 450 -13.18 30.25 -18.04
C ILE A 450 -12.45 30.84 -19.26
N GLN A 451 -13.18 31.38 -20.25
CA GLN A 451 -12.58 32.06 -21.39
C GLN A 451 -11.79 33.31 -20.92
N ALA A 452 -12.35 34.07 -19.98
CA ALA A 452 -11.70 35.26 -19.44
C ALA A 452 -10.48 34.90 -18.55
N LEU A 453 -10.56 33.87 -17.72
CA LEU A 453 -9.41 33.37 -16.93
C LEU A 453 -8.25 32.93 -17.81
N ARG A 454 -8.54 32.26 -18.95
CA ARG A 454 -7.50 31.88 -19.91
C ARG A 454 -6.73 33.07 -20.48
N GLY A 455 -7.35 34.25 -20.51
CA GLY A 455 -6.72 35.51 -20.94
C GLY A 455 -5.89 36.21 -19.85
N VAL A 456 -5.92 35.73 -18.60
CA VAL A 456 -5.11 36.28 -17.50
C VAL A 456 -3.72 35.63 -17.53
N PRO A 457 -2.63 36.40 -17.60
CA PRO A 457 -1.27 35.86 -17.56
C PRO A 457 -1.01 35.01 -16.31
N ASP A 458 -0.19 33.97 -16.45
CA ASP A 458 0.25 33.10 -15.34
C ASP A 458 -0.87 32.34 -14.61
N VAL A 459 -2.00 32.08 -15.29
CA VAL A 459 -3.15 31.39 -14.72
C VAL A 459 -3.50 30.12 -15.51
N LEU A 460 -3.66 29.03 -14.79
CA LEU A 460 -4.27 27.80 -15.31
C LEU A 460 -5.73 27.74 -14.88
N ALA A 461 -6.64 27.59 -15.85
CA ALA A 461 -8.07 27.38 -15.59
C ALA A 461 -8.36 25.89 -15.48
N GLY A 462 -8.60 25.41 -14.27
CA GLY A 462 -8.76 24.00 -13.93
C GLY A 462 -10.22 23.53 -13.92
N ARG A 463 -10.40 22.24 -14.14
CA ARG A 463 -11.68 21.53 -14.14
C ARG A 463 -11.56 20.29 -13.23
N TYR A 464 -12.44 20.19 -12.23
CA TYR A 464 -12.65 18.94 -11.48
C TYR A 464 -13.43 17.94 -12.32
N ASP A 465 -13.04 16.66 -12.28
CA ASP A 465 -13.73 15.56 -12.95
C ASP A 465 -13.56 14.24 -12.20
N ILE A 466 -14.51 13.31 -12.38
CA ILE A 466 -14.47 11.99 -11.76
C ILE A 466 -15.05 10.93 -12.69
N TYR A 467 -14.37 9.78 -12.79
CA TYR A 467 -14.79 8.64 -13.60
C TYR A 467 -14.87 7.34 -12.81
N GLN A 468 -14.75 7.40 -11.48
CA GLN A 468 -14.81 6.22 -10.62
C GLN A 468 -16.16 6.10 -9.92
N ASP A 469 -16.54 7.08 -9.10
CA ASP A 469 -17.72 6.99 -8.26
C ASP A 469 -18.99 7.39 -9.02
N ILE A 470 -20.02 6.57 -8.88
CA ILE A 470 -21.32 6.77 -9.50
C ILE A 470 -22.44 6.36 -8.53
N MET A 471 -23.42 7.22 -8.35
CA MET A 471 -24.61 6.90 -7.59
C MET A 471 -25.62 6.14 -8.46
N ASP A 472 -26.19 5.06 -7.90
CA ASP A 472 -27.36 4.41 -8.48
C ASP A 472 -28.47 5.46 -8.71
N PRO A 473 -28.95 5.65 -9.94
CA PRO A 473 -29.98 6.63 -10.27
C PRO A 473 -31.24 6.52 -9.38
N ALA A 474 -31.59 5.30 -8.94
CA ALA A 474 -32.73 5.08 -8.04
C ALA A 474 -32.61 5.76 -6.67
N ASN A 475 -31.40 6.18 -6.29
CA ASN A 475 -31.15 6.87 -5.03
C ASN A 475 -31.11 8.41 -5.16
N HIS A 476 -31.20 9.00 -6.36
CA HIS A 476 -31.09 10.45 -6.56
C HIS A 476 -32.16 11.23 -5.76
N GLU A 477 -33.39 10.74 -5.69
CA GLU A 477 -34.45 11.37 -4.89
C GLU A 477 -34.17 11.31 -3.39
N LYS A 478 -33.61 10.19 -2.90
CA LYS A 478 -33.28 9.99 -1.48
C LYS A 478 -32.15 10.93 -1.04
N ILE A 479 -31.12 11.09 -1.88
CA ILE A 479 -30.00 12.00 -1.58
C ILE A 479 -30.35 13.47 -1.86
N GLY A 480 -31.30 13.74 -2.77
CA GLY A 480 -31.79 15.07 -3.09
C GLY A 480 -31.02 15.85 -4.14
N TYR A 481 -30.04 15.24 -4.79
CA TYR A 481 -29.30 15.84 -5.89
C TYR A 481 -28.71 14.78 -6.83
N LYS A 482 -28.28 15.24 -8.02
CA LYS A 482 -27.45 14.50 -8.95
C LYS A 482 -26.15 15.28 -9.12
N HIS A 483 -25.02 14.64 -8.83
CA HIS A 483 -23.72 15.25 -9.10
C HIS A 483 -23.49 15.34 -10.61
N GLY A 484 -23.07 16.51 -11.10
CA GLY A 484 -22.91 16.76 -12.53
C GLY A 484 -21.85 15.90 -13.23
N ASP A 485 -20.90 15.41 -12.46
CA ASP A 485 -19.79 14.61 -12.97
C ASP A 485 -19.99 13.09 -12.85
N TRP A 486 -21.12 12.64 -12.28
CA TRP A 486 -21.43 11.20 -12.31
C TRP A 486 -21.78 10.74 -13.73
N VAL A 487 -21.11 9.69 -14.18
CA VAL A 487 -21.36 9.02 -15.48
C VAL A 487 -22.56 8.10 -15.32
N THR A 488 -23.77 8.68 -15.19
CA THR A 488 -24.99 7.96 -14.82
C THR A 488 -25.32 6.81 -15.77
N GLU A 489 -24.97 6.92 -17.04
CA GLU A 489 -25.18 5.90 -18.07
C GLU A 489 -24.32 4.64 -17.88
N ALA A 490 -23.27 4.68 -17.06
CA ALA A 490 -22.45 3.51 -16.74
C ALA A 490 -23.15 2.53 -15.78
N PHE A 491 -24.17 2.98 -15.04
CA PHE A 491 -24.92 2.13 -14.12
C PHE A 491 -26.10 1.44 -14.83
N PRO A 492 -26.31 0.11 -14.63
CA PRO A 492 -25.56 -0.83 -13.77
C PRO A 492 -24.50 -1.66 -14.52
N HIS A 493 -24.29 -1.45 -15.83
CA HIS A 493 -23.60 -2.41 -16.71
C HIS A 493 -22.07 -2.32 -16.65
N ASP A 494 -21.51 -1.12 -16.42
CA ASP A 494 -20.06 -0.89 -16.44
C ASP A 494 -19.43 -0.77 -15.04
N ILE A 495 -20.09 -1.32 -14.01
CA ILE A 495 -19.60 -1.27 -12.63
C ILE A 495 -18.68 -2.44 -12.30
N ASN A 496 -17.73 -2.19 -11.40
CA ASN A 496 -16.76 -3.17 -10.94
C ASN A 496 -17.38 -4.22 -10.00
N TRP A 497 -17.23 -5.50 -10.31
CA TRP A 497 -17.63 -6.62 -9.45
C TRP A 497 -16.46 -7.08 -8.60
N ARG A 498 -16.65 -7.14 -7.27
CA ARG A 498 -15.65 -7.61 -6.30
C ARG A 498 -15.37 -9.09 -6.36
N GLY A 499 -16.33 -9.89 -6.82
CA GLY A 499 -16.27 -11.34 -6.85
C GLY A 499 -17.24 -11.90 -7.88
N PRO A 500 -17.19 -13.22 -8.13
CA PRO A 500 -17.99 -13.88 -9.16
C PRO A 500 -19.50 -13.88 -8.89
N ASN A 501 -19.92 -13.57 -7.67
CA ASN A 501 -21.35 -13.52 -7.27
C ASN A 501 -22.08 -12.25 -7.71
N GLY A 502 -21.42 -11.31 -8.39
CA GLY A 502 -22.03 -10.07 -8.85
C GLY A 502 -22.07 -8.95 -7.78
N ASP A 503 -21.42 -9.15 -6.66
CA ASP A 503 -21.29 -8.10 -5.65
C ASP A 503 -20.50 -6.91 -6.21
N TRP A 504 -21.14 -5.77 -6.38
CA TRP A 504 -20.48 -4.59 -6.91
C TRP A 504 -19.60 -3.89 -5.86
N ARG A 505 -18.54 -3.24 -6.34
CA ARG A 505 -17.60 -2.48 -5.49
C ARG A 505 -18.24 -1.18 -5.05
N ARG A 506 -18.17 -0.91 -3.73
CA ARG A 506 -18.65 0.33 -3.12
C ARG A 506 -17.55 1.39 -3.14
N GLY A 507 -17.91 2.58 -3.60
CA GLY A 507 -17.08 3.77 -3.60
C GLY A 507 -17.43 4.73 -2.45
N TRP A 508 -17.39 6.03 -2.72
CA TRP A 508 -17.72 7.06 -1.74
C TRP A 508 -19.14 6.95 -1.21
N GLN A 509 -19.33 7.32 0.06
CA GLN A 509 -20.66 7.30 0.68
C GLN A 509 -21.25 8.70 0.73
N VAL A 510 -22.46 8.85 0.22
CA VAL A 510 -23.23 10.09 0.22
C VAL A 510 -24.32 10.03 1.29
N LYS A 511 -24.46 11.10 2.07
CA LYS A 511 -25.50 11.20 3.09
C LYS A 511 -26.84 11.54 2.44
N ALA A 512 -27.85 10.70 2.63
CA ALA A 512 -29.22 10.92 2.20
C ALA A 512 -29.96 11.95 3.10
N LYS A 513 -31.12 12.41 2.65
CA LYS A 513 -31.97 13.38 3.39
C LYS A 513 -32.40 12.89 4.79
N ASP A 514 -32.57 11.58 4.94
CA ASP A 514 -32.93 10.93 6.21
C ASP A 514 -31.72 10.64 7.11
N GLY A 515 -30.51 11.00 6.68
CA GLY A 515 -29.26 10.77 7.40
C GLY A 515 -28.55 9.46 7.04
N THR A 516 -29.17 8.55 6.28
CA THR A 516 -28.59 7.28 5.86
C THR A 516 -27.38 7.51 4.93
N MET A 517 -26.33 6.72 5.08
CA MET A 517 -25.17 6.74 4.20
C MET A 517 -25.35 5.75 3.04
N ILE A 518 -25.46 6.27 1.82
CA ILE A 518 -25.64 5.48 0.59
C ILE A 518 -24.31 5.42 -0.17
N PRO A 519 -23.77 4.23 -0.43
CA PRO A 519 -22.53 4.10 -1.17
C PRO A 519 -22.74 4.30 -2.67
N CYS A 520 -21.83 5.01 -3.32
CA CYS A 520 -21.67 4.97 -4.77
C CYS A 520 -21.18 3.59 -5.22
N ALA A 521 -21.49 3.22 -6.45
CA ALA A 521 -20.81 2.14 -7.14
C ALA A 521 -19.51 2.65 -7.74
N VAL A 522 -18.57 1.75 -8.04
CA VAL A 522 -17.31 2.05 -8.73
C VAL A 522 -17.42 1.59 -10.18
N ILE A 523 -17.18 2.48 -11.13
CA ILE A 523 -17.06 2.15 -12.56
C ILE A 523 -15.83 1.26 -12.75
N CYS A 524 -15.91 0.23 -13.57
CA CYS A 524 -14.76 -0.58 -13.93
C CYS A 524 -13.74 0.27 -14.71
N ASP A 525 -12.46 0.23 -14.31
CA ASP A 525 -11.42 1.08 -14.92
C ASP A 525 -11.33 0.87 -16.43
N SER A 526 -11.60 -0.35 -16.94
CA SER A 526 -11.64 -0.66 -18.38
C SER A 526 -12.71 0.09 -19.16
N LYS A 527 -13.67 0.72 -18.47
CA LYS A 527 -14.80 1.44 -19.06
C LYS A 527 -14.69 2.97 -18.96
N ALA A 528 -13.74 3.49 -18.17
CA ALA A 528 -13.63 4.92 -17.88
C ALA A 528 -13.22 5.77 -19.11
N VAL A 529 -12.30 5.29 -19.93
CA VAL A 529 -11.70 6.04 -21.05
C VAL A 529 -12.73 6.50 -22.11
N PRO A 530 -13.66 5.67 -22.58
CA PRO A 530 -14.70 6.11 -23.53
C PRO A 530 -15.57 7.26 -23.00
N TYR A 531 -15.99 7.20 -21.74
CA TYR A 531 -16.77 8.25 -21.09
C TYR A 531 -15.98 9.56 -20.97
N ALA A 532 -14.72 9.45 -20.55
CA ALA A 532 -13.83 10.61 -20.46
C ALA A 532 -13.60 11.26 -21.82
N ARG A 533 -13.32 10.48 -22.85
CA ARG A 533 -13.11 10.99 -24.23
C ARG A 533 -14.31 11.77 -24.72
N LYS A 534 -15.53 11.25 -24.54
CA LYS A 534 -16.77 11.93 -24.90
C LYS A 534 -16.91 13.26 -24.17
N ARG A 535 -16.87 13.22 -22.82
CA ARG A 535 -17.07 14.41 -21.97
C ARG A 535 -16.03 15.50 -22.27
N ILE A 536 -14.74 15.15 -22.34
CA ILE A 536 -13.66 16.11 -22.57
C ILE A 536 -13.83 16.79 -23.92
N SER A 537 -14.10 16.03 -25.00
CA SER A 537 -14.25 16.57 -26.35
C SER A 537 -15.46 17.50 -26.49
N GLU A 538 -16.55 17.21 -25.80
CA GLU A 538 -17.77 18.06 -25.82
C GLU A 538 -17.55 19.31 -24.95
N GLU A 539 -16.97 19.18 -23.78
CA GLU A 539 -16.80 20.28 -22.85
C GLU A 539 -15.79 21.33 -23.33
N LEU A 540 -14.67 20.91 -23.92
CA LEU A 540 -13.65 21.83 -24.44
C LEU A 540 -14.13 22.70 -25.59
N LYS A 541 -15.21 22.34 -26.28
CA LYS A 541 -15.86 23.20 -27.32
C LYS A 541 -16.54 24.42 -26.71
N VAL A 542 -16.97 24.32 -25.45
CA VAL A 542 -17.74 25.35 -24.74
C VAL A 542 -16.90 26.06 -23.69
N LYS A 543 -16.08 25.29 -22.94
CA LYS A 543 -15.24 25.79 -21.84
C LYS A 543 -13.78 25.45 -22.11
N PRO A 544 -12.96 26.41 -22.54
CA PRO A 544 -11.57 26.16 -22.94
C PRO A 544 -10.64 26.05 -21.71
N TYR A 545 -10.84 25.05 -20.87
CA TYR A 545 -9.95 24.72 -19.74
C TYR A 545 -8.52 24.48 -20.21
N THR A 546 -7.55 24.77 -19.35
CA THR A 546 -6.13 24.50 -19.57
C THR A 546 -5.58 23.40 -18.65
N ALA A 547 -6.31 23.07 -17.59
CA ALA A 547 -5.97 21.99 -16.65
C ALA A 547 -7.20 21.15 -16.32
N ARG A 548 -6.98 19.89 -15.96
CA ARG A 548 -8.02 18.98 -15.51
C ARG A 548 -7.54 18.11 -14.37
N PHE A 549 -8.24 18.18 -13.26
CA PHE A 549 -8.03 17.34 -12.09
C PHE A 549 -8.97 16.14 -12.17
N ILE A 550 -8.41 14.94 -12.08
CA ILE A 550 -9.18 13.67 -12.10
C ILE A 550 -9.18 13.09 -10.70
N ASP A 551 -10.32 13.19 -10.06
CA ASP A 551 -10.54 12.69 -8.70
C ASP A 551 -10.44 11.16 -8.64
N THR A 552 -9.99 10.61 -7.52
CA THR A 552 -9.92 9.18 -7.17
C THR A 552 -9.05 8.29 -8.05
N THR A 553 -8.78 8.64 -9.29
CA THR A 553 -8.09 7.76 -10.26
C THR A 553 -6.71 7.32 -9.77
N VAL A 554 -5.92 8.22 -9.20
CA VAL A 554 -4.62 7.90 -8.59
C VAL A 554 -4.78 7.48 -7.13
N ALA A 555 -5.73 8.06 -6.39
CA ALA A 555 -5.97 7.76 -4.98
C ALA A 555 -6.44 6.33 -4.72
N SER A 556 -7.20 5.76 -5.62
CA SER A 556 -7.75 4.42 -5.46
C SER A 556 -6.72 3.33 -5.74
N PRO A 557 -6.73 2.22 -5.00
CA PRO A 557 -5.90 1.07 -5.31
C PRO A 557 -6.26 0.46 -6.66
N TRP A 558 -5.41 -0.41 -7.16
CA TRP A 558 -5.73 -1.25 -8.32
C TRP A 558 -6.85 -2.22 -7.96
N PHE A 559 -7.87 -2.33 -8.82
CA PHE A 559 -9.02 -3.19 -8.60
C PHE A 559 -9.03 -4.38 -9.55
N GLU A 560 -9.38 -5.55 -9.01
CA GLU A 560 -9.85 -6.65 -9.85
C GLU A 560 -11.33 -6.46 -10.16
N CYS A 561 -11.76 -6.86 -11.37
CA CYS A 561 -13.17 -6.94 -11.74
C CYS A 561 -13.52 -8.37 -12.15
N TYR A 562 -14.62 -8.88 -11.61
CA TYR A 562 -15.11 -10.24 -11.89
C TYR A 562 -16.32 -10.24 -12.82
N HIS A 563 -16.72 -9.08 -13.35
CA HIS A 563 -17.82 -9.01 -14.32
C HIS A 563 -17.47 -9.82 -15.58
N PRO A 564 -18.40 -10.67 -16.09
CA PRO A 564 -18.11 -11.56 -17.23
C PRO A 564 -17.74 -10.79 -18.52
N ASP A 565 -18.35 -9.62 -18.77
CA ASP A 565 -18.14 -8.87 -20.01
C ASP A 565 -16.88 -7.96 -19.96
N HIS A 566 -16.36 -7.67 -18.78
CA HIS A 566 -15.15 -6.83 -18.57
C HIS A 566 -14.33 -7.31 -17.37
N PRO A 567 -13.86 -8.56 -17.39
CA PRO A 567 -12.98 -9.07 -16.34
C PRO A 567 -11.65 -8.30 -16.38
N MET A 568 -11.09 -8.02 -15.21
CA MET A 568 -9.88 -7.21 -15.10
C MET A 568 -9.01 -7.65 -13.94
N THR A 569 -7.70 -7.72 -14.15
CA THR A 569 -6.66 -7.90 -13.10
C THR A 569 -6.22 -6.55 -12.55
N ARG A 570 -5.44 -6.54 -11.44
CA ARG A 570 -4.86 -5.28 -10.91
C ARG A 570 -3.86 -4.66 -11.89
N THR A 571 -3.08 -5.46 -12.61
CA THR A 571 -2.19 -4.96 -13.66
C THR A 571 -2.98 -4.22 -14.75
N GLN A 572 -4.07 -4.80 -15.22
CA GLN A 572 -4.95 -4.15 -16.20
C GLN A 572 -5.65 -2.91 -15.63
N SER A 573 -6.06 -2.92 -14.35
CA SER A 573 -6.59 -1.73 -13.66
C SER A 573 -5.59 -0.58 -13.72
N ARG A 574 -4.31 -0.84 -13.37
CA ARG A 574 -3.23 0.16 -13.51
C ARG A 574 -3.14 0.68 -14.94
N GLU A 575 -3.10 -0.20 -15.92
CA GLU A 575 -2.97 0.18 -17.34
C GLU A 575 -4.12 1.08 -17.79
N TYR A 576 -5.36 0.73 -17.50
CA TYR A 576 -6.53 1.55 -17.84
C TYR A 576 -6.56 2.90 -17.11
N LYS A 577 -6.16 2.95 -15.84
CA LYS A 577 -6.04 4.24 -15.13
C LYS A 577 -4.97 5.12 -15.74
N MET A 578 -3.83 4.56 -16.13
CA MET A 578 -2.77 5.32 -16.82
C MET A 578 -3.20 5.76 -18.22
N GLU A 579 -3.98 4.96 -18.93
CA GLU A 579 -4.59 5.36 -20.23
C GLU A 579 -5.56 6.53 -20.06
N LEU A 580 -6.37 6.54 -19.00
CA LEU A 580 -7.24 7.68 -18.68
C LEU A 580 -6.43 8.96 -18.46
N LEU A 581 -5.37 8.91 -17.64
CA LEU A 581 -4.52 10.07 -17.38
C LEU A 581 -3.78 10.53 -18.65
N LYS A 582 -3.32 9.58 -19.45
CA LYS A 582 -2.71 9.88 -20.76
C LYS A 582 -3.68 10.62 -21.69
N LEU A 583 -4.95 10.21 -21.75
CA LEU A 583 -5.98 10.88 -22.53
C LEU A 583 -6.11 12.37 -22.18
N ILE A 584 -6.02 12.72 -20.88
CA ILE A 584 -6.07 14.12 -20.43
C ILE A 584 -4.90 14.91 -21.03
N GLY A 585 -3.67 14.40 -20.91
CA GLY A 585 -2.50 15.04 -21.50
C GLY A 585 -2.55 15.14 -23.02
N ASP A 586 -3.01 14.10 -23.71
CA ASP A 586 -3.18 14.06 -25.18
C ASP A 586 -4.26 15.04 -25.66
N SER A 587 -5.19 15.44 -24.78
CA SER A 587 -6.19 16.48 -25.05
C SER A 587 -5.64 17.91 -24.90
N GLY A 588 -4.33 18.08 -24.68
CA GLY A 588 -3.67 19.37 -24.49
C GLY A 588 -3.86 20.01 -23.11
N LEU A 589 -4.35 19.25 -22.15
CA LEU A 589 -4.60 19.70 -20.78
C LEU A 589 -3.44 19.38 -19.85
N VAL A 590 -3.22 20.24 -18.86
CA VAL A 590 -2.39 19.94 -17.69
C VAL A 590 -3.15 18.94 -16.84
N CYS A 591 -2.53 17.77 -16.58
CA CYS A 591 -3.18 16.66 -15.91
C CYS A 591 -2.85 16.64 -14.40
N GLY A 592 -3.89 16.67 -13.57
CA GLY A 592 -3.76 16.51 -12.14
C GLY A 592 -4.60 15.35 -11.60
N SER A 593 -4.25 14.83 -10.43
CA SER A 593 -5.07 13.86 -9.71
C SER A 593 -4.85 13.93 -8.21
N GLU A 594 -5.68 13.22 -7.45
CA GLU A 594 -5.63 13.14 -6.01
C GLU A 594 -4.60 12.09 -5.57
N THR A 595 -3.89 12.35 -4.47
CA THR A 595 -2.97 11.44 -3.76
C THR A 595 -1.99 10.69 -4.65
N GLY A 596 -0.88 11.35 -4.98
CA GLY A 596 0.12 10.88 -5.94
C GLY A 596 0.80 9.55 -5.59
N HIS A 597 1.13 8.82 -6.64
CA HIS A 597 2.04 7.68 -6.62
C HIS A 597 2.84 7.58 -7.92
N GLU A 598 3.96 6.89 -7.90
CA GLU A 598 4.95 6.90 -8.98
C GLU A 598 4.48 6.33 -10.33
N ALA A 599 3.56 5.34 -10.35
CA ALA A 599 3.07 4.78 -11.60
C ALA A 599 2.37 5.85 -12.48
N SER A 600 1.85 6.91 -11.87
CA SER A 600 1.18 8.01 -12.56
C SER A 600 2.10 9.19 -12.94
N VAL A 601 3.34 9.23 -12.45
CA VAL A 601 4.31 10.31 -12.75
C VAL A 601 4.49 10.57 -14.26
N PRO A 602 4.58 9.56 -15.14
CA PRO A 602 4.72 9.81 -16.59
C PRO A 602 3.52 10.52 -17.23
N PHE A 603 2.36 10.53 -16.58
CA PHE A 603 1.07 10.96 -17.13
C PHE A 603 0.46 12.16 -16.40
N CYS A 604 0.76 12.34 -15.10
CA CYS A 604 0.30 13.47 -14.29
C CYS A 604 1.36 14.57 -14.22
N ASP A 605 0.92 15.82 -14.15
CA ASP A 605 1.77 16.99 -14.02
C ASP A 605 1.74 17.57 -12.60
N TYR A 606 0.66 17.29 -11.82
CA TYR A 606 0.57 17.64 -10.41
C TYR A 606 -0.31 16.66 -9.63
N PHE A 607 -0.08 16.59 -8.32
CA PHE A 607 -0.91 15.83 -7.37
C PHE A 607 -1.40 16.72 -6.24
N GLU A 608 -2.67 16.58 -5.91
CA GLU A 608 -3.25 17.13 -4.70
C GLU A 608 -3.10 16.11 -3.56
N GLY A 609 -2.06 16.31 -2.76
CA GLY A 609 -1.66 15.39 -1.70
C GLY A 609 -0.90 14.17 -2.19
N MET A 610 -0.37 13.46 -1.22
CA MET A 610 0.31 12.18 -1.39
C MET A 610 -0.40 11.11 -0.55
N LEU A 611 -0.17 9.84 -0.85
CA LEU A 611 -0.76 8.74 -0.10
C LEU A 611 -0.37 8.83 1.37
N SER A 612 -1.36 8.87 2.28
CA SER A 612 -1.19 8.93 3.72
C SER A 612 -2.17 8.04 4.46
N VAL A 613 -1.81 7.54 5.64
CA VAL A 613 -2.71 6.70 6.44
C VAL A 613 -3.78 7.53 7.15
N GLY A 614 -4.99 6.99 7.25
CA GLY A 614 -6.14 7.65 7.87
C GLY A 614 -5.89 8.24 9.26
N PRO A 615 -5.20 7.56 10.19
CA PRO A 615 -4.90 8.09 11.53
C PRO A 615 -4.11 9.40 11.58
N TYR A 616 -3.43 9.77 10.49
CA TYR A 616 -2.65 11.01 10.40
C TYR A 616 -3.39 12.16 9.73
N ARG A 617 -4.64 11.99 9.40
CA ARG A 617 -5.49 13.00 8.77
C ARG A 617 -6.36 13.71 9.79
N VAL A 618 -6.87 14.90 9.44
CA VAL A 618 -7.94 15.52 10.23
C VAL A 618 -9.20 14.66 10.13
N PRO A 619 -10.05 14.62 11.19
CA PRO A 619 -11.21 13.71 11.24
C PRO A 619 -12.24 13.90 10.13
N ASP A 620 -12.33 15.10 9.56
CA ASP A 620 -13.28 15.43 8.48
C ASP A 620 -12.63 15.61 7.10
N SER A 621 -11.44 15.04 6.90
CA SER A 621 -10.74 15.09 5.61
C SER A 621 -11.64 14.66 4.45
N GLY A 622 -11.66 15.47 3.38
CA GLY A 622 -12.47 15.24 2.18
C GLY A 622 -13.97 15.53 2.32
N ARG A 623 -14.47 15.94 3.50
CA ARG A 623 -15.91 16.24 3.70
C ARG A 623 -16.18 17.70 3.99
N ASN A 624 -15.53 18.28 5.00
CA ASN A 624 -15.75 19.67 5.44
C ASN A 624 -14.52 20.53 5.09
N MET A 625 -14.25 20.70 3.83
CA MET A 625 -13.02 21.35 3.38
C MET A 625 -12.89 22.81 3.84
N LEU A 626 -13.99 23.53 3.97
CA LEU A 626 -14.01 24.93 4.47
C LEU A 626 -13.85 25.03 6.00
N ARG A 627 -14.01 23.94 6.74
CA ARG A 627 -13.84 23.98 8.20
C ARG A 627 -12.40 24.21 8.57
N ILE A 628 -12.12 25.28 9.32
CA ILE A 628 -10.84 25.54 9.97
C ILE A 628 -10.82 24.82 11.31
N TRP A 629 -9.69 24.21 11.65
CA TRP A 629 -9.47 23.53 12.92
C TRP A 629 -8.57 24.41 13.80
N ASP A 630 -9.10 24.92 14.89
CA ASP A 630 -8.33 25.70 15.86
C ASP A 630 -7.36 24.84 16.66
N GLU A 631 -7.73 23.57 16.86
CA GLU A 631 -6.90 22.58 17.55
C GLU A 631 -6.29 21.61 16.53
N VAL A 632 -4.98 21.41 16.62
CA VAL A 632 -4.26 20.46 15.77
C VAL A 632 -4.33 19.08 16.42
N PRO A 633 -4.85 18.04 15.73
CA PRO A 633 -4.81 16.69 16.27
C PRO A 633 -3.36 16.26 16.59
N GLU A 634 -3.13 15.71 17.77
CA GLU A 634 -1.79 15.38 18.27
C GLU A 634 -0.99 14.51 17.29
N ARG A 635 -1.61 13.48 16.73
CA ARG A 635 -0.94 12.63 15.73
C ARG A 635 -0.55 13.36 14.45
N LEU A 636 -1.38 14.29 14.01
CA LEU A 636 -1.07 15.11 12.84
C LEU A 636 0.11 16.02 13.16
N ALA A 637 0.10 16.69 14.32
CA ALA A 637 1.20 17.54 14.77
C ALA A 637 2.52 16.75 14.91
N HIS A 638 2.45 15.54 15.42
CA HIS A 638 3.61 14.70 15.67
C HIS A 638 4.20 14.10 14.40
N TYR A 639 3.38 13.52 13.51
CA TYR A 639 3.86 12.83 12.32
C TYR A 639 3.73 13.65 11.04
N GLN A 640 2.56 14.27 10.79
CA GLN A 640 2.27 14.91 9.52
C GLN A 640 3.05 16.20 9.31
N VAL A 641 3.20 17.02 10.36
CA VAL A 641 4.01 18.24 10.39
C VAL A 641 5.16 18.16 11.40
N GLY A 642 5.56 16.96 11.79
CA GLY A 642 6.64 16.69 12.73
C GLY A 642 7.98 16.51 12.02
N ALA A 643 8.90 17.43 12.20
CA ALA A 643 10.22 17.45 11.55
C ALA A 643 11.06 16.19 11.86
N ALA A 644 10.87 15.55 13.03
CA ALA A 644 11.62 14.37 13.41
C ALA A 644 11.34 13.13 12.55
N TYR A 645 10.17 13.06 11.92
CA TYR A 645 9.70 11.88 11.17
C TYR A 645 9.63 12.09 9.67
N ARG A 646 9.30 13.31 9.22
CA ARG A 646 9.16 13.59 7.78
C ARG A 646 10.49 13.60 7.06
N LEU A 647 10.50 12.99 5.87
CA LEU A 647 11.63 12.93 4.95
C LEU A 647 11.16 13.26 3.53
N PRO A 648 11.92 14.01 2.72
CA PRO A 648 11.55 14.32 1.33
C PRO A 648 11.89 13.15 0.38
N LEU A 649 11.38 11.94 0.67
CA LEU A 649 11.71 10.76 -0.15
C LEU A 649 11.17 10.91 -1.58
N TRP A 650 9.97 11.48 -1.71
CA TRP A 650 9.35 11.73 -3.01
C TRP A 650 10.15 12.77 -3.80
N GLU A 651 10.50 13.87 -3.20
CA GLU A 651 11.23 14.96 -3.84
C GLU A 651 12.66 14.55 -4.24
N LEU A 652 13.32 13.74 -3.43
CA LEU A 652 14.63 13.16 -3.76
C LEU A 652 14.57 12.27 -5.01
N VAL A 653 13.39 11.73 -5.36
CA VAL A 653 13.21 10.88 -6.55
C VAL A 653 12.57 11.66 -7.72
N TYR A 654 11.50 12.44 -7.47
CA TYR A 654 10.60 12.94 -8.51
C TYR A 654 10.37 14.46 -8.49
N HIS A 655 11.14 15.25 -7.74
CA HIS A 655 10.94 16.71 -7.63
C HIS A 655 10.87 17.42 -9.01
N ASP A 656 11.72 17.05 -9.93
CA ASP A 656 11.80 17.61 -11.29
C ASP A 656 10.85 16.93 -12.31
N CYS A 657 9.90 16.13 -11.82
CA CYS A 657 8.95 15.38 -12.66
C CYS A 657 7.50 15.81 -12.49
N VAL A 658 7.08 16.18 -11.28
CA VAL A 658 5.69 16.42 -10.93
C VAL A 658 5.59 17.33 -9.72
N VAL A 659 4.60 18.24 -9.72
CA VAL A 659 4.29 19.07 -8.54
C VAL A 659 3.49 18.23 -7.56
N ALA A 660 3.96 18.08 -6.32
CA ALA A 660 3.22 17.48 -5.22
C ALA A 660 2.73 18.56 -4.25
N GLN A 661 1.45 18.55 -3.93
CA GLN A 661 0.84 19.49 -2.97
C GLN A 661 0.30 18.71 -1.78
N TRP A 662 0.18 19.33 -0.62
CA TRP A 662 -0.41 18.68 0.54
C TRP A 662 -1.92 18.96 0.60
N TYR A 663 -2.69 17.93 0.87
CA TYR A 663 -4.13 18.06 0.84
C TYR A 663 -4.77 17.50 2.13
N TRP A 664 -5.07 16.33 2.28
CA TRP A 664 -5.86 15.58 3.25
C TRP A 664 -5.97 16.15 4.70
N GLY A 665 -6.35 17.45 4.79
CA GLY A 665 -6.52 18.18 6.04
C GLY A 665 -5.26 18.88 6.53
N ASP A 666 -4.25 18.95 5.71
CA ASP A 666 -2.99 19.61 5.98
C ASP A 666 -2.59 20.65 4.92
N TYR A 667 -3.52 21.03 4.01
CA TYR A 667 -3.29 22.18 3.13
C TYR A 667 -3.15 23.47 3.95
N ASN A 668 -2.39 24.41 3.44
CA ASN A 668 -1.77 25.48 4.21
C ASN A 668 -2.69 26.22 5.20
N ASN A 669 -3.92 26.55 4.84
CA ASN A 669 -4.83 27.32 5.71
C ASN A 669 -5.77 26.48 6.59
N LYS A 670 -5.75 25.14 6.51
CA LYS A 670 -6.66 24.26 7.28
C LYS A 670 -6.43 24.30 8.78
N LEU A 671 -5.15 24.47 9.18
CA LEU A 671 -4.67 24.37 10.55
C LEU A 671 -3.82 25.61 10.90
N PRO A 672 -4.44 26.74 11.28
CA PRO A 672 -3.75 28.01 11.46
C PRO A 672 -2.55 27.94 12.44
N LYS A 673 -2.65 27.15 13.52
CA LYS A 673 -1.56 27.00 14.52
C LYS A 673 -0.27 26.40 13.94
N VAL A 674 -0.34 25.65 12.83
CA VAL A 674 0.80 25.01 12.16
C VAL A 674 1.02 25.54 10.75
N TRP A 675 0.30 26.58 10.33
CA TRP A 675 0.41 27.14 8.97
C TRP A 675 1.85 27.53 8.64
N ARG A 676 2.55 28.22 9.55
CA ARG A 676 3.95 28.58 9.34
C ARG A 676 4.85 27.36 9.15
N LYS A 677 4.70 26.30 9.96
CA LYS A 677 5.45 25.05 9.77
C LYS A 677 5.14 24.42 8.41
N ARG A 678 3.89 24.52 7.97
CA ARG A 678 3.47 24.02 6.67
C ARG A 678 4.14 24.76 5.52
N ASP A 679 4.21 26.11 5.60
CA ASP A 679 4.93 26.93 4.62
C ASP A 679 6.43 26.61 4.58
N LEU A 680 7.04 26.36 5.74
CA LEU A 680 8.43 25.96 5.85
C LEU A 680 8.71 24.60 5.19
N PHE A 681 7.80 23.61 5.31
CA PHE A 681 7.91 22.37 4.56
C PHE A 681 7.77 22.58 3.06
N ASN A 682 6.84 23.43 2.61
CA ASN A 682 6.76 23.78 1.20
C ASN A 682 8.07 24.36 0.66
N ALA A 683 8.68 25.28 1.39
CA ALA A 683 9.96 25.85 1.00
C ALA A 683 11.09 24.82 1.02
N LEU A 684 11.20 24.00 2.10
CA LEU A 684 12.23 22.98 2.22
C LEU A 684 12.17 21.95 1.08
N TYR A 685 10.95 21.57 0.66
CA TYR A 685 10.71 20.57 -0.37
C TYR A 685 10.63 21.17 -1.79
N GLY A 686 10.60 22.49 -1.91
CA GLY A 686 10.46 23.17 -3.21
C GLY A 686 9.08 23.03 -3.84
N THR A 687 8.03 22.79 -3.04
CA THR A 687 6.67 22.56 -3.50
C THR A 687 5.80 23.81 -3.32
N PRO A 688 4.86 24.11 -4.26
CA PRO A 688 3.96 25.24 -4.11
C PRO A 688 2.82 24.95 -3.11
N PRO A 689 2.17 26.01 -2.57
CA PRO A 689 1.08 25.85 -1.62
C PRO A 689 -0.26 25.51 -2.28
N MET A 690 -1.15 24.91 -1.48
CA MET A 690 -2.56 24.70 -1.81
C MET A 690 -3.45 25.38 -0.78
N TYR A 691 -4.51 26.05 -1.26
CA TYR A 691 -5.46 26.75 -0.41
C TYR A 691 -6.89 26.38 -0.75
N VAL A 692 -7.71 26.16 0.29
CA VAL A 692 -9.14 25.93 0.17
C VAL A 692 -9.87 26.96 1.02
N PHE A 693 -10.74 27.80 0.42
CA PHE A 693 -11.46 28.84 1.12
C PHE A 693 -12.75 29.23 0.42
N ASP A 694 -13.65 29.90 1.15
CA ASP A 694 -14.75 30.67 0.59
C ASP A 694 -14.39 32.18 0.54
N ILE A 695 -15.30 32.98 -0.03
CA ILE A 695 -15.04 34.41 -0.21
C ILE A 695 -14.93 35.18 1.12
N ALA A 696 -15.59 34.71 2.18
CA ALA A 696 -15.51 35.34 3.51
C ALA A 696 -14.12 35.09 4.12
N GLN A 697 -13.62 33.86 4.08
CA GLN A 697 -12.29 33.49 4.55
C GLN A 697 -11.18 34.21 3.74
N TRP A 698 -11.37 34.34 2.42
CA TRP A 698 -10.45 35.16 1.61
C TRP A 698 -10.41 36.60 2.06
N ASN A 699 -11.55 37.27 2.18
CA ASN A 699 -11.61 38.68 2.58
C ASN A 699 -11.03 38.93 3.98
N GLU A 700 -11.16 37.95 4.87
CA GLU A 700 -10.61 38.03 6.24
C GLU A 700 -9.08 37.86 6.25
N LYS A 701 -8.50 36.94 5.42
CA LYS A 701 -7.12 36.46 5.56
C LYS A 701 -6.27 36.60 4.30
N LYS A 702 -6.64 37.45 3.35
CA LYS A 702 -5.94 37.58 2.07
C LYS A 702 -4.46 37.97 2.20
N THR A 703 -4.11 38.74 3.24
CA THR A 703 -2.72 39.10 3.56
C THR A 703 -1.91 37.89 4.04
N GLU A 704 -2.50 37.01 4.84
CA GLU A 704 -1.87 35.77 5.30
C GLU A 704 -1.68 34.78 4.15
N PHE A 705 -2.66 34.63 3.26
CA PHE A 705 -2.52 33.83 2.05
C PHE A 705 -1.37 34.33 1.17
N ALA A 706 -1.29 35.64 0.95
CA ALA A 706 -0.21 36.22 0.15
C ALA A 706 1.16 36.09 0.85
N ALA A 707 1.22 36.21 2.17
CA ALA A 707 2.45 35.99 2.93
C ALA A 707 2.92 34.54 2.87
N SER A 708 2.00 33.58 3.04
CA SER A 708 2.27 32.15 2.91
C SER A 708 2.80 31.80 1.51
N TYR A 709 2.17 32.29 0.46
CA TYR A 709 2.63 32.08 -0.91
C TYR A 709 4.09 32.57 -1.12
N LYS A 710 4.43 33.75 -0.61
CA LYS A 710 5.78 34.35 -0.73
C LYS A 710 6.88 33.55 -0.02
N VAL A 711 6.54 32.65 0.89
CA VAL A 711 7.51 31.75 1.54
C VAL A 711 7.90 30.59 0.62
N ALA A 712 6.94 29.97 -0.06
CA ALA A 712 7.15 28.75 -0.83
C ALA A 712 7.49 28.99 -2.31
N GLU A 713 6.86 30.02 -2.93
CA GLU A 713 6.96 30.29 -4.36
C GLU A 713 8.39 30.49 -4.86
N PRO A 714 9.27 31.30 -4.22
CA PRO A 714 10.60 31.55 -4.76
C PRO A 714 11.42 30.27 -4.93
N VAL A 715 11.36 29.36 -3.95
CA VAL A 715 12.05 28.07 -4.04
C VAL A 715 11.41 27.19 -5.12
N SER A 716 10.08 27.03 -5.09
CA SER A 716 9.39 26.22 -6.08
C SER A 716 9.65 26.70 -7.53
N ARG A 717 9.68 28.03 -7.75
CA ARG A 717 10.05 28.61 -9.06
C ARG A 717 11.49 28.33 -9.46
N ALA A 718 12.43 28.50 -8.52
CA ALA A 718 13.84 28.32 -8.81
C ALA A 718 14.22 26.86 -9.03
N THR A 719 13.54 25.93 -8.37
CA THR A 719 13.95 24.51 -8.33
C THR A 719 13.09 23.56 -9.16
N GLY A 720 11.94 23.99 -9.69
CA GLY A 720 10.96 23.09 -10.31
C GLY A 720 11.49 22.20 -11.43
N TYR A 721 12.55 22.62 -12.14
CA TYR A 721 13.24 21.80 -13.15
C TYR A 721 14.49 21.09 -12.63
N SER A 722 14.79 21.22 -11.35
CA SER A 722 16.04 20.74 -10.76
C SER A 722 15.79 19.52 -9.88
N GLU A 723 16.68 18.54 -9.98
CA GLU A 723 16.71 17.42 -9.04
C GLU A 723 17.01 17.92 -7.63
N MET A 724 16.28 17.46 -6.60
CA MET A 724 16.72 17.55 -5.22
C MET A 724 17.84 16.51 -5.01
N THR A 725 19.07 16.97 -4.82
CA THR A 725 20.26 16.09 -4.77
C THR A 725 20.58 15.60 -3.38
N ASP A 726 20.23 16.34 -2.32
CA ASP A 726 20.57 16.01 -0.95
C ASP A 726 19.53 16.52 0.06
N HIS A 727 19.45 15.84 1.19
CA HIS A 727 18.69 16.26 2.38
C HIS A 727 19.50 15.94 3.63
N ARG A 728 19.71 16.95 4.47
CA ARG A 728 20.55 16.86 5.67
C ARG A 728 19.76 17.24 6.91
N ILE A 729 19.97 16.51 7.98
CA ILE A 729 19.52 16.82 9.33
C ILE A 729 20.70 17.52 10.04
N LEU A 730 20.54 18.78 10.43
CA LEU A 730 21.62 19.58 10.98
C LEU A 730 21.61 19.68 12.53
N SER A 731 20.49 19.34 13.17
CA SER A 731 20.35 19.34 14.62
C SER A 731 20.00 17.96 15.18
N ALA A 732 20.40 17.69 16.43
CA ALA A 732 20.16 16.40 17.08
C ALA A 732 18.66 16.08 17.28
N ASP A 733 17.84 17.10 17.53
CA ASP A 733 16.37 17.01 17.63
C ASP A 733 15.68 16.92 16.27
N ARG A 734 16.46 16.94 15.16
CA ARG A 734 16.01 16.89 13.76
C ARG A 734 15.15 18.10 13.34
N CYS A 735 15.06 19.15 14.15
CA CYS A 735 14.27 20.32 13.83
C CYS A 735 14.94 21.24 12.81
N VAL A 736 16.27 21.18 12.63
CA VAL A 736 16.96 21.96 11.60
C VAL A 736 17.34 21.05 10.44
N GLN A 737 16.78 21.36 9.27
CA GLN A 737 16.93 20.55 8.06
C GLN A 737 17.39 21.39 6.87
N GLN A 738 18.07 20.77 5.95
CA GLN A 738 18.57 21.41 4.74
C GLN A 738 18.34 20.53 3.52
N THR A 739 17.88 21.13 2.42
CA THR A 739 17.81 20.50 1.09
C THR A 739 18.75 21.20 0.12
N VAL A 740 19.27 20.44 -0.83
CA VAL A 740 20.17 20.92 -1.89
C VAL A 740 19.60 20.50 -3.24
N PHE A 741 19.57 21.42 -4.19
CA PHE A 741 19.11 21.18 -5.55
C PHE A 741 20.26 21.24 -6.56
N ALA A 742 20.12 20.54 -7.68
CA ALA A 742 21.17 20.41 -8.70
C ALA A 742 21.59 21.75 -9.32
N ASN A 743 20.72 22.77 -9.32
CA ASN A 743 21.02 24.10 -9.81
C ASN A 743 21.74 25.01 -8.79
N GLY A 744 22.14 24.46 -7.63
CA GLY A 744 22.88 25.17 -6.59
C GLY A 744 22.00 25.87 -5.53
N VAL A 745 20.69 25.80 -5.64
CA VAL A 745 19.77 26.31 -4.60
C VAL A 745 19.90 25.43 -3.36
N VAL A 746 20.08 26.09 -2.20
CA VAL A 746 20.12 25.45 -0.88
C VAL A 746 19.08 26.10 0.02
N VAL A 747 18.26 25.29 0.65
CA VAL A 747 17.22 25.73 1.60
C VAL A 747 17.50 25.12 2.96
N THR A 748 17.69 25.97 3.98
CA THR A 748 17.84 25.54 5.37
C THR A 748 16.64 26.06 6.17
N VAL A 749 15.99 25.18 6.92
CA VAL A 749 14.80 25.48 7.71
C VAL A 749 15.03 25.11 9.17
N ASN A 750 14.61 25.98 10.06
CA ASN A 750 14.52 25.74 11.50
C ASN A 750 13.04 25.58 11.90
N PHE A 751 12.60 24.35 12.16
CA PHE A 751 11.25 24.02 12.66
C PHE A 751 11.14 24.12 14.20
N GLY A 752 12.27 24.36 14.88
CA GLY A 752 12.34 24.44 16.34
C GLY A 752 11.83 25.77 16.89
N ASP A 753 11.69 25.82 18.22
CA ASP A 753 11.18 26.98 18.95
C ASP A 753 12.31 27.88 19.46
N ALA A 754 13.57 27.56 19.17
CA ALA A 754 14.76 28.35 19.52
C ALA A 754 15.63 28.62 18.28
N PRO A 755 16.40 29.74 18.29
CA PRO A 755 17.35 30.01 17.22
C PRO A 755 18.45 28.96 17.11
N TYR A 756 18.89 28.67 15.89
CA TYR A 756 19.97 27.75 15.59
C TYR A 756 21.22 28.46 15.07
N LYS A 757 22.36 28.13 15.66
CA LYS A 757 23.64 28.68 15.21
C LYS A 757 24.18 27.90 14.02
N MET A 758 24.24 28.54 12.87
CA MET A 758 24.76 27.96 11.63
C MET A 758 26.27 27.77 11.68
N SER A 759 26.81 26.92 10.82
CA SER A 759 28.26 26.67 10.71
C SER A 759 29.06 27.85 10.23
N ASP A 760 28.42 28.79 9.51
CA ASP A 760 29.03 30.08 9.07
C ASP A 760 29.02 31.17 10.17
N GLY A 761 28.55 30.83 11.37
CA GLY A 761 28.45 31.74 12.51
C GLY A 761 27.16 32.59 12.53
N SER A 762 26.37 32.59 11.46
CA SER A 762 25.05 33.24 11.45
C SER A 762 24.03 32.50 12.31
N GLU A 763 22.97 33.20 12.69
CA GLU A 763 21.86 32.61 13.46
C GLU A 763 20.63 32.48 12.57
N LEU A 764 19.99 31.30 12.58
CA LEU A 764 18.71 31.05 11.93
C LEU A 764 17.61 31.09 12.99
N PRO A 765 16.70 32.09 12.96
CA PRO A 765 15.64 32.19 13.97
C PRO A 765 14.74 30.97 14.07
N ALA A 766 14.01 30.84 15.16
CA ALA A 766 12.95 29.87 15.35
C ALA A 766 11.87 30.04 14.28
N LEU A 767 11.35 28.93 13.75
CA LEU A 767 10.30 28.88 12.71
C LEU A 767 10.64 29.76 11.48
N ASP A 768 11.90 29.72 11.04
CA ASP A 768 12.37 30.51 9.90
C ASP A 768 13.25 29.71 8.94
N LEU A 769 13.64 30.34 7.82
CA LEU A 769 14.39 29.70 6.76
C LEU A 769 15.48 30.61 6.19
N LYS A 770 16.52 29.99 5.64
CA LYS A 770 17.58 30.64 4.87
C LYS A 770 17.66 29.99 3.50
N ILE A 771 17.57 30.79 2.46
CA ILE A 771 17.70 30.35 1.08
C ILE A 771 18.96 30.96 0.48
N THR A 772 19.72 30.16 -0.26
CA THR A 772 20.88 30.62 -1.03
C THR A 772 20.85 30.04 -2.42
N GLY A 773 21.45 30.71 -3.40
CA GLY A 773 21.55 30.22 -4.79
C GLY A 773 20.33 30.54 -5.67
N ILE A 774 19.42 31.44 -5.24
CA ILE A 774 18.32 31.98 -6.06
C ILE A 774 18.76 33.29 -6.72
#